data_9e9276cbf6db0c1bad5cdf03ff0cbc36
#
_entry.id   9e9276cbf6db0c1bad5cdf03ff0cbc36
#
_cell.length_a   1.000
_cell.length_b   1.000
_cell.length_c   1.000
_cell.angle_alpha   90.00
_cell.angle_beta   90.00
_cell.angle_gamma   90.00
#
_symmetry.space_group_name_H-M   'P 1'
#
loop_
_entity.id
_entity.type
_entity.pdbx_description
1 polymer ?
#
loop_
_entity_poly.entity_id
_entity_poly.type
_entity_poly.pdbx_seq_one_letter_code
_entity_poly.pdbx_strand_id
1 'polypeptide(L)'
;MNNFRIVSWNVQGLGGAQAQKFKARLRQNLHKSFMRSVDIVFLQEHHLSSTRIDSYGSLFTGSWAHFWSPAIGESHNKAGVCIALAQKWYSHVIDYKILVEGRVQFIILEIQNLQLGFINVYAHNATADRRRLWSYLCDTLPQVDHWCMAGDFNMIEDKLDRSGGSQAVLYGSELSFWERLCFKYGFQDTWCSPSFNKHVESLQFSRSDRRVLGVNISRLDRFYADDFFIALGGSLQILAGTTFSDHSPLIVTLKKVEKGKSFRTPIPSSLYVDVNLRGEVLAMWKDTDVLHLMVCDRVANAIVKVSNWFNTKAKEERGQLKTKILSMKRAVISLQHFQQRMPWATWVVLELNNAKDKLGKLQDNWAQCTYNAFAARWAQVGDKVSADFFKFVTPKRTCNGMKQLQRDDGSITEDAGEMRDIATKFYSNLLTAECFTLDQLEKQRDVWQSMQPRVSLNMTNALVKPILISEVRAALDAIGSHVCPGTDGLSAEFFRNYWEFIGTDITAAFQEVFDTGFMPSKWTEGMIYLIPKMEGVVADIRKWRPITILNTIYKMYAKLLAMRLQPFLSDIIHNTQTGFLQDRSILDNIFLFWEAVAISQERKEELAILLLDFEKAYDRVDWSFLRGTMEKLGFPNQWLTAVSALYNSATSRVLVDGELGQAFVISRSVRQGCPLAPFLYLMIGEAFSSFLTSDTVNIKGLQWPWLEEQVVDCQFADDTALYLQGSSDNLSRVQHAIDTFCYASGTIINWNKSMGFWVGSIVNPVWCPQEGFQWIPHGKPIRYLGCQVGINISPEDHVAPLLIAIRKKLVYWNTAKLSLAGRVVIANQVLL
;
A
#
# COMPACT_ATOMS: atom_id res chain seq x y z
N MET A 1 -6.96 1.15 14.64
CA MET A 1 -8.42 1.09 14.87
C MET A 1 -9.11 0.54 13.63
N ASN A 2 -9.85 -0.56 13.74
CA ASN A 2 -10.90 -0.87 12.77
C ASN A 2 -11.98 0.23 12.89
N ASN A 3 -12.73 0.53 11.86
CA ASN A 3 -13.75 1.58 11.82
C ASN A 3 -14.43 1.82 13.18
N PHE A 4 -14.28 3.03 13.75
CA PHE A 4 -14.85 3.39 15.05
C PHE A 4 -16.31 3.80 14.86
N ARG A 5 -17.24 3.13 15.55
CA ARG A 5 -18.68 3.33 15.38
C ARG A 5 -19.34 3.95 16.60
N ILE A 6 -20.08 5.03 16.36
CA ILE A 6 -20.85 5.77 17.36
C ILE A 6 -22.31 5.67 17.00
N VAL A 7 -23.14 5.37 17.99
CA VAL A 7 -24.60 5.40 17.86
C VAL A 7 -25.15 6.49 18.78
N SER A 8 -25.99 7.39 18.28
CA SER A 8 -26.72 8.38 19.06
C SER A 8 -28.21 8.16 18.91
N TRP A 9 -28.94 8.09 20.04
CA TRP A 9 -30.37 7.84 20.01
C TRP A 9 -31.12 8.44 21.21
N ASN A 10 -32.10 9.29 20.91
CA ASN A 10 -33.10 9.72 21.89
C ASN A 10 -34.16 8.62 22.05
N VAL A 11 -34.22 8.00 23.25
CA VAL A 11 -35.03 6.81 23.52
C VAL A 11 -36.37 7.08 24.14
N GLN A 12 -36.68 8.34 24.46
CA GLN A 12 -37.96 8.77 25.05
C GLN A 12 -38.44 7.91 26.20
N GLY A 13 -37.52 7.60 27.13
CA GLY A 13 -37.79 6.83 28.35
C GLY A 13 -37.50 5.35 28.27
N LEU A 14 -36.82 4.86 29.27
CA LEU A 14 -36.52 3.44 29.50
C LEU A 14 -37.31 2.81 30.66
N GLY A 15 -38.31 3.53 31.26
CA GLY A 15 -39.04 3.08 32.44
C GLY A 15 -40.18 2.09 32.15
N GLY A 16 -40.39 1.10 33.05
CA GLY A 16 -41.54 0.20 33.03
C GLY A 16 -41.54 -0.89 31.93
N ALA A 17 -42.73 -1.30 31.45
CA ALA A 17 -42.88 -2.36 30.45
C ALA A 17 -42.17 -2.07 29.09
N GLN A 18 -41.83 -0.82 28.83
CA GLN A 18 -41.07 -0.44 27.66
C GLN A 18 -39.61 -0.88 27.71
N ALA A 19 -38.98 -0.98 28.88
CA ALA A 19 -37.61 -1.43 29.04
C ALA A 19 -37.36 -2.89 28.55
N GLN A 20 -38.32 -3.77 28.84
CA GLN A 20 -38.26 -5.16 28.34
C GLN A 20 -38.44 -5.22 26.81
N LYS A 21 -39.32 -4.39 26.27
CA LYS A 21 -39.52 -4.27 24.83
C LYS A 21 -38.31 -3.63 24.17
N PHE A 22 -37.64 -2.65 24.79
CA PHE A 22 -36.41 -2.04 24.33
C PHE A 22 -35.25 -3.10 24.28
N LYS A 23 -35.05 -3.87 25.38
CA LYS A 23 -34.08 -4.96 25.41
C LYS A 23 -34.33 -6.01 24.31
N ALA A 24 -35.60 -6.37 24.08
CA ALA A 24 -35.96 -7.35 23.07
C ALA A 24 -35.69 -6.83 21.66
N ARG A 25 -35.94 -5.53 21.37
CA ARG A 25 -35.80 -4.95 20.05
C ARG A 25 -34.40 -4.38 19.76
N LEU A 26 -33.65 -3.93 20.76
CA LEU A 26 -32.20 -3.73 20.61
C LEU A 26 -31.56 -5.05 20.15
N ARG A 27 -32.06 -6.18 20.64
CA ARG A 27 -31.63 -7.52 20.21
C ARG A 27 -32.11 -7.91 18.81
N GLN A 28 -33.28 -7.42 18.37
CA GLN A 28 -33.86 -7.78 17.06
C GLN A 28 -33.44 -6.83 15.92
N ASN A 29 -33.38 -5.52 16.17
CA ASN A 29 -33.09 -4.53 15.13
C ASN A 29 -31.61 -4.16 15.02
N LEU A 30 -30.85 -4.27 16.12
CA LEU A 30 -29.41 -4.21 16.10
C LEU A 30 -28.92 -5.65 16.26
N HIS A 31 -28.83 -6.37 15.16
CA HIS A 31 -28.30 -7.74 15.12
C HIS A 31 -27.12 -7.88 16.09
N LYS A 32 -26.96 -9.02 16.75
CA LYS A 32 -25.80 -9.29 17.65
C LYS A 32 -24.44 -8.97 16.99
N SER A 33 -24.35 -9.11 15.67
CA SER A 33 -23.17 -8.75 14.86
C SER A 33 -22.95 -7.24 14.76
N PHE A 34 -24.01 -6.43 14.71
CA PHE A 34 -23.93 -4.98 14.63
C PHE A 34 -23.45 -4.37 15.96
N MET A 35 -24.05 -4.77 17.11
CA MET A 35 -23.64 -4.28 18.42
C MET A 35 -22.21 -4.68 18.79
N ARG A 36 -21.69 -5.83 18.30
CA ARG A 36 -20.28 -6.21 18.46
C ARG A 36 -19.31 -5.27 17.73
N SER A 37 -19.82 -4.51 16.77
CA SER A 37 -19.04 -3.58 15.97
C SER A 37 -19.21 -2.11 16.39
N VAL A 38 -20.05 -1.81 17.41
CA VAL A 38 -20.26 -0.47 17.94
C VAL A 38 -19.27 -0.22 19.09
N ASP A 39 -18.72 0.98 19.13
CA ASP A 39 -17.69 1.37 20.09
C ASP A 39 -18.25 2.28 21.20
N ILE A 40 -19.12 3.24 20.85
CA ILE A 40 -19.79 4.15 21.78
C ILE A 40 -21.28 4.23 21.44
N VAL A 41 -22.13 4.26 22.49
CA VAL A 41 -23.56 4.54 22.38
C VAL A 41 -23.92 5.74 23.26
N PHE A 42 -24.50 6.75 22.66
CA PHE A 42 -25.10 7.92 23.31
C PHE A 42 -26.61 7.74 23.40
N LEU A 43 -27.14 7.78 24.58
CA LEU A 43 -28.59 7.74 24.84
C LEU A 43 -29.03 9.08 25.42
N GLN A 44 -30.16 9.59 24.95
CA GLN A 44 -30.81 10.78 25.44
C GLN A 44 -32.24 10.45 25.87
N GLU A 45 -32.78 11.22 26.82
CA GLU A 45 -34.15 11.06 27.38
C GLU A 45 -34.41 9.66 27.99
N HIS A 46 -33.49 9.10 28.74
CA HIS A 46 -33.71 7.76 29.32
C HIS A 46 -34.71 7.75 30.51
N HIS A 47 -35.00 8.90 31.14
CA HIS A 47 -35.97 9.08 32.20
C HIS A 47 -35.75 8.16 33.45
N LEU A 48 -34.53 7.81 33.78
CA LEU A 48 -34.20 6.99 34.96
C LEU A 48 -33.70 7.88 36.09
N SER A 49 -34.27 7.69 37.29
CA SER A 49 -33.74 8.28 38.51
C SER A 49 -32.43 7.66 38.93
N SER A 50 -31.67 8.30 39.79
CA SER A 50 -30.44 7.75 40.38
C SER A 50 -30.63 6.36 40.96
N THR A 51 -31.72 6.14 41.71
CA THR A 51 -32.07 4.84 42.33
C THR A 51 -32.41 3.73 41.33
N ARG A 52 -32.89 4.09 40.12
CA ARG A 52 -33.21 3.11 39.05
C ARG A 52 -32.05 2.80 38.15
N ILE A 53 -31.06 3.68 38.03
CA ILE A 53 -29.87 3.49 37.20
C ILE A 53 -29.14 2.20 37.57
N ASP A 54 -28.98 1.92 38.86
CA ASP A 54 -28.28 0.73 39.36
C ASP A 54 -28.94 -0.58 38.89
N SER A 55 -30.26 -0.60 38.75
CA SER A 55 -31.00 -1.76 38.25
C SER A 55 -30.87 -1.94 36.72
N TYR A 56 -30.43 -0.95 36.01
CA TYR A 56 -30.30 -0.94 34.53
C TYR A 56 -28.87 -1.21 34.02
N GLY A 57 -27.86 -1.37 34.88
CA GLY A 57 -26.46 -1.62 34.54
C GLY A 57 -26.18 -2.73 33.52
N SER A 58 -27.19 -3.60 33.24
CA SER A 58 -27.13 -4.69 32.26
C SER A 58 -27.93 -4.43 30.96
N LEU A 59 -28.16 -3.18 30.60
CA LEU A 59 -28.90 -2.80 29.37
C LEU A 59 -28.36 -3.44 28.10
N PHE A 60 -27.05 -3.51 28.00
CA PHE A 60 -26.35 -4.14 26.89
C PHE A 60 -25.79 -5.50 27.33
N THR A 61 -26.15 -6.56 26.60
CA THR A 61 -25.56 -7.89 26.82
C THR A 61 -24.13 -7.90 26.32
N GLY A 62 -23.18 -8.16 27.17
CA GLY A 62 -21.75 -8.18 26.86
C GLY A 62 -20.97 -7.18 27.70
N SER A 63 -19.69 -7.02 27.41
CA SER A 63 -18.77 -6.18 28.16
C SER A 63 -18.91 -4.71 27.77
N TRP A 64 -19.73 -3.95 28.50
CA TRP A 64 -19.95 -2.51 28.33
C TRP A 64 -19.78 -1.76 29.66
N ALA A 65 -19.08 -0.62 29.61
CA ALA A 65 -19.05 0.36 30.70
C ALA A 65 -20.13 1.42 30.46
N HIS A 66 -20.87 1.79 31.51
CA HIS A 66 -21.99 2.75 31.42
C HIS A 66 -21.71 3.96 32.30
N PHE A 67 -21.83 5.13 31.74
CA PHE A 67 -21.68 6.44 32.39
C PHE A 67 -23.04 7.13 32.34
N TRP A 68 -23.73 7.14 33.46
CA TRP A 68 -25.09 7.64 33.56
C TRP A 68 -25.14 9.03 34.16
N SER A 69 -25.96 9.90 33.58
CA SER A 69 -26.41 11.16 34.20
C SER A 69 -27.93 11.08 34.42
N PRO A 70 -28.43 11.12 35.68
CA PRO A 70 -29.82 10.82 35.99
C PRO A 70 -30.80 11.85 35.42
N ALA A 71 -32.06 11.46 35.37
CA ALA A 71 -33.16 12.33 34.98
C ALA A 71 -33.44 13.38 36.07
N ILE A 72 -33.90 14.57 35.64
CA ILE A 72 -34.15 15.76 36.48
C ILE A 72 -35.63 15.95 36.76
N GLY A 73 -35.95 16.55 37.93
CA GLY A 73 -37.28 16.96 38.35
C GLY A 73 -37.95 16.06 39.40
N GLU A 74 -38.94 16.57 40.11
CA GLU A 74 -39.60 15.89 41.23
C GLU A 74 -40.22 14.53 40.86
N SER A 75 -40.68 14.36 39.60
CA SER A 75 -41.19 13.08 39.07
C SER A 75 -40.18 12.24 38.29
N HIS A 76 -38.92 12.67 38.19
CA HIS A 76 -37.85 12.03 37.42
C HIS A 76 -38.23 11.62 35.99
N ASN A 77 -39.16 12.35 35.35
CA ASN A 77 -39.76 12.00 34.09
C ASN A 77 -39.23 12.82 32.90
N LYS A 78 -38.15 13.62 33.11
CA LYS A 78 -37.59 14.47 32.08
C LYS A 78 -36.10 14.32 32.00
N ALA A 79 -35.55 14.34 30.81
CA ALA A 79 -34.14 14.27 30.54
C ALA A 79 -33.46 12.92 30.93
N GLY A 80 -32.19 12.96 31.24
CA GLY A 80 -31.35 11.80 31.49
C GLY A 80 -30.52 11.39 30.27
N VAL A 81 -29.20 11.38 30.41
CA VAL A 81 -28.27 10.99 29.32
C VAL A 81 -27.31 9.88 29.77
N CYS A 82 -26.90 9.02 28.85
CA CYS A 82 -25.95 7.95 29.14
C CYS A 82 -24.94 7.83 28.00
N ILE A 83 -23.66 7.64 28.36
CA ILE A 83 -22.62 7.15 27.44
C ILE A 83 -22.37 5.68 27.81
N ALA A 84 -22.56 4.77 26.87
CA ALA A 84 -22.14 3.39 27.01
C ALA A 84 -20.92 3.16 26.11
N LEU A 85 -19.84 2.67 26.68
CA LEU A 85 -18.56 2.44 26.04
C LEU A 85 -18.27 0.94 25.97
N ALA A 86 -17.89 0.43 24.80
CA ALA A 86 -17.46 -0.96 24.67
C ALA A 86 -16.21 -1.23 25.56
N GLN A 87 -16.19 -2.36 26.26
CA GLN A 87 -15.18 -2.68 27.27
C GLN A 87 -13.74 -2.61 26.76
N LYS A 88 -13.53 -2.90 25.49
CA LYS A 88 -12.21 -2.81 24.84
C LYS A 88 -11.60 -1.40 24.86
N TRP A 89 -12.40 -0.38 25.08
CA TRP A 89 -11.97 1.02 25.17
C TRP A 89 -11.89 1.54 26.62
N TYR A 90 -12.31 0.76 27.61
CA TYR A 90 -12.37 1.22 29.00
C TYR A 90 -10.99 1.62 29.54
N SER A 91 -9.95 0.87 29.20
CA SER A 91 -8.57 1.20 29.60
C SER A 91 -8.00 2.46 28.96
N HIS A 92 -8.68 3.01 27.94
CA HIS A 92 -8.28 4.24 27.25
C HIS A 92 -8.98 5.49 27.82
N VAL A 93 -9.90 5.33 28.77
CA VAL A 93 -10.60 6.44 29.41
C VAL A 93 -9.64 7.19 30.31
N ILE A 94 -9.42 8.47 30.04
CA ILE A 94 -8.58 9.34 30.86
C ILE A 94 -9.41 10.34 31.69
N ASP A 95 -10.58 10.72 31.19
CA ASP A 95 -11.48 11.60 31.93
C ASP A 95 -12.96 11.35 31.54
N TYR A 96 -13.85 11.61 32.50
CA TYR A 96 -15.29 11.59 32.31
C TYR A 96 -15.94 12.59 33.24
N LYS A 97 -16.89 13.40 32.73
CA LYS A 97 -17.59 14.39 33.53
C LYS A 97 -19.02 14.64 33.04
N ILE A 98 -19.93 14.80 33.99
CA ILE A 98 -21.26 15.36 33.76
C ILE A 98 -21.12 16.88 33.85
N LEU A 99 -21.39 17.59 32.74
CA LEU A 99 -21.33 19.05 32.68
C LEU A 99 -22.64 19.69 33.09
N VAL A 100 -23.75 19.13 32.61
CA VAL A 100 -25.12 19.53 32.96
C VAL A 100 -25.92 18.27 33.23
N GLU A 101 -26.39 18.11 34.46
CA GLU A 101 -27.11 16.92 34.90
C GLU A 101 -28.28 16.61 33.97
N GLY A 102 -28.40 15.36 33.54
CA GLY A 102 -29.42 14.87 32.63
C GLY A 102 -29.38 15.46 31.22
N ARG A 103 -28.40 16.31 30.88
CA ARG A 103 -28.36 17.04 29.62
C ARG A 103 -27.05 16.87 28.85
N VAL A 104 -25.91 17.05 29.50
CA VAL A 104 -24.63 17.00 28.80
C VAL A 104 -23.56 16.30 29.65
N GLN A 105 -22.89 15.38 29.04
CA GLN A 105 -21.72 14.71 29.60
C GLN A 105 -20.70 14.44 28.51
N PHE A 106 -19.43 14.29 28.88
CA PHE A 106 -18.38 13.89 27.96
C PHE A 106 -17.54 12.74 28.53
N ILE A 107 -16.84 12.08 27.62
CA ILE A 107 -15.77 11.12 27.93
C ILE A 107 -14.56 11.46 27.06
N ILE A 108 -13.37 11.37 27.62
CA ILE A 108 -12.10 11.56 26.87
C ILE A 108 -11.37 10.23 26.85
N LEU A 109 -11.00 9.80 25.64
CA LEU A 109 -10.22 8.61 25.41
C LEU A 109 -8.82 8.99 24.91
N GLU A 110 -7.79 8.39 25.46
CA GLU A 110 -6.44 8.47 24.90
C GLU A 110 -6.23 7.32 23.91
N ILE A 111 -6.10 7.66 22.65
CA ILE A 111 -5.94 6.69 21.56
C ILE A 111 -4.75 7.12 20.70
N GLN A 112 -3.69 6.31 20.69
CA GLN A 112 -2.47 6.58 19.94
C GLN A 112 -1.82 7.94 20.31
N ASN A 113 -1.76 8.26 21.60
CA ASN A 113 -1.26 9.51 22.16
C ASN A 113 -2.06 10.77 21.72
N LEU A 114 -3.31 10.60 21.29
CA LEU A 114 -4.24 11.68 21.04
C LEU A 114 -5.37 11.62 22.06
N GLN A 115 -5.71 12.74 22.65
CA GLN A 115 -6.85 12.90 23.53
C GLN A 115 -8.10 13.22 22.70
N LEU A 116 -8.98 12.23 22.56
CA LEU A 116 -10.21 12.34 21.79
C LEU A 116 -11.39 12.49 22.70
N GLY A 117 -12.07 13.61 22.63
CA GLY A 117 -13.24 13.90 23.44
C GLY A 117 -14.56 13.60 22.70
N PHE A 118 -15.49 12.99 23.40
CA PHE A 118 -16.79 12.58 22.91
C PHE A 118 -17.89 13.15 23.80
N ILE A 119 -18.75 14.04 23.28
CA ILE A 119 -19.78 14.75 24.04
C ILE A 119 -21.15 14.19 23.65
N ASN A 120 -21.93 13.77 24.65
CA ASN A 120 -23.35 13.42 24.51
C ASN A 120 -24.21 14.60 24.93
N VAL A 121 -25.08 15.09 24.02
CA VAL A 121 -25.92 16.26 24.24
C VAL A 121 -27.40 15.90 24.12
N TYR A 122 -28.18 16.36 25.09
CA TYR A 122 -29.64 16.50 25.04
C TYR A 122 -30.02 17.95 25.32
N ALA A 123 -30.21 18.75 24.28
CA ALA A 123 -30.43 20.17 24.40
C ALA A 123 -31.87 20.47 24.87
N HIS A 124 -32.06 21.64 25.46
CA HIS A 124 -33.38 22.11 25.92
C HIS A 124 -34.30 22.45 24.74
N ASN A 125 -35.61 22.28 24.92
CA ASN A 125 -36.59 22.68 23.93
C ASN A 125 -36.71 24.21 23.83
N ALA A 126 -36.54 24.92 24.95
CA ALA A 126 -36.64 26.37 25.00
C ALA A 126 -35.36 27.06 24.50
N THR A 127 -35.47 28.03 23.62
CA THR A 127 -34.41 28.81 23.03
C THR A 127 -33.49 29.48 24.05
N ALA A 128 -34.10 30.06 25.12
CA ALA A 128 -33.36 30.74 26.17
C ALA A 128 -32.40 29.79 26.92
N ASP A 129 -32.84 28.55 27.17
CA ASP A 129 -32.07 27.56 27.90
C ASP A 129 -30.99 26.95 27.00
N ARG A 130 -31.26 26.75 25.70
CA ARG A 130 -30.22 26.35 24.74
C ARG A 130 -29.13 27.39 24.61
N ARG A 131 -29.49 28.70 24.61
CA ARG A 131 -28.52 29.79 24.58
C ARG A 131 -27.58 29.75 25.80
N ARG A 132 -28.12 29.52 27.02
CA ARG A 132 -27.32 29.35 28.25
C ARG A 132 -26.41 28.14 28.15
N LEU A 133 -26.94 27.03 27.60
CA LEU A 133 -26.19 25.77 27.40
C LEU A 133 -25.00 25.96 26.45
N TRP A 134 -25.20 26.63 25.32
CA TRP A 134 -24.10 26.88 24.35
C TRP A 134 -23.02 27.79 24.93
N SER A 135 -23.41 28.83 25.67
CA SER A 135 -22.45 29.69 26.40
C SER A 135 -21.65 28.88 27.41
N TYR A 136 -22.35 28.09 28.24
CA TYR A 136 -21.72 27.25 29.27
C TYR A 136 -20.73 26.25 28.70
N LEU A 137 -21.06 25.53 27.62
CA LEU A 137 -20.17 24.59 26.97
C LEU A 137 -18.95 25.27 26.38
N CYS A 138 -19.12 26.48 25.84
CA CYS A 138 -17.99 27.27 25.33
C CYS A 138 -16.94 27.54 26.41
N ASP A 139 -17.37 27.75 27.65
CA ASP A 139 -16.48 28.17 28.74
C ASP A 139 -15.97 27.00 29.62
N THR A 140 -16.61 25.81 29.54
CA THR A 140 -16.34 24.71 30.49
C THR A 140 -15.72 23.46 29.91
N LEU A 141 -15.76 23.24 28.58
CA LEU A 141 -15.10 22.09 27.97
C LEU A 141 -13.58 22.18 28.16
N PRO A 142 -12.93 21.08 28.63
CA PRO A 142 -11.49 21.04 28.80
C PRO A 142 -10.75 21.10 27.45
N GLN A 143 -9.45 21.37 27.52
CA GLN A 143 -8.60 21.38 26.37
C GLN A 143 -8.15 19.96 26.06
N VAL A 144 -8.51 19.44 24.89
CA VAL A 144 -8.07 18.15 24.36
C VAL A 144 -7.68 18.32 22.90
N ASP A 145 -7.02 17.34 22.31
CA ASP A 145 -6.56 17.45 20.93
C ASP A 145 -7.74 17.59 19.96
N HIS A 146 -8.81 16.78 20.15
CA HIS A 146 -9.94 16.73 19.22
C HIS A 146 -11.25 16.45 19.90
N TRP A 147 -12.32 17.10 19.43
CA TRP A 147 -13.68 16.93 19.94
C TRP A 147 -14.66 16.49 18.87
N CYS A 148 -15.57 15.60 19.24
CA CYS A 148 -16.83 15.42 18.55
C CYS A 148 -18.02 15.42 19.50
N MET A 149 -19.19 15.75 18.99
CA MET A 149 -20.40 15.93 19.77
C MET A 149 -21.60 15.32 19.03
N ALA A 150 -22.39 14.49 19.70
CA ALA A 150 -23.58 13.91 19.14
C ALA A 150 -24.74 13.96 20.13
N GLY A 151 -25.96 13.93 19.63
CA GLY A 151 -27.16 13.92 20.43
C GLY A 151 -28.35 14.57 19.77
N ASP A 152 -29.36 14.85 20.59
CA ASP A 152 -30.55 15.62 20.21
C ASP A 152 -30.36 17.11 20.60
N PHE A 153 -30.22 17.93 19.57
CA PHE A 153 -29.93 19.36 19.71
C PHE A 153 -31.19 20.20 19.84
N ASN A 154 -32.39 19.64 19.60
CA ASN A 154 -33.70 20.34 19.66
C ASN A 154 -33.69 21.68 18.91
N MET A 155 -32.88 21.79 17.83
CA MET A 155 -32.74 22.99 17.03
C MET A 155 -32.71 22.67 15.53
N ILE A 156 -33.04 23.66 14.73
CA ILE A 156 -33.00 23.62 13.26
C ILE A 156 -31.99 24.67 12.80
N GLU A 157 -30.95 24.26 12.07
CA GLU A 157 -29.96 25.17 11.51
C GLU A 157 -30.37 25.65 10.10
N ASP A 158 -30.96 24.76 9.29
CA ASP A 158 -31.41 25.07 7.93
C ASP A 158 -32.88 24.73 7.78
N LYS A 159 -33.58 25.50 6.91
CA LYS A 159 -34.98 25.21 6.55
C LYS A 159 -35.17 23.80 5.98
N LEU A 160 -34.13 23.27 5.32
CA LEU A 160 -34.13 21.90 4.80
C LEU A 160 -34.12 20.81 5.88
N ASP A 161 -33.81 21.16 7.11
CA ASP A 161 -33.82 20.23 8.26
C ASP A 161 -35.23 19.94 8.79
N ARG A 162 -36.27 20.54 8.23
CA ARG A 162 -37.67 20.30 8.59
C ARG A 162 -38.61 20.30 7.37
N SER A 163 -39.54 19.37 7.36
CA SER A 163 -40.66 19.36 6.44
C SER A 163 -41.97 19.42 7.24
N GLY A 164 -42.82 20.41 6.97
CA GLY A 164 -44.03 20.68 7.73
C GLY A 164 -43.85 21.51 8.99
N GLY A 165 -44.92 22.19 9.46
CA GLY A 165 -44.92 23.03 10.66
C GLY A 165 -44.13 24.34 10.55
N SER A 166 -43.82 24.95 11.71
CA SER A 166 -42.97 26.17 11.75
C SER A 166 -41.53 25.87 11.33
N GLN A 167 -41.05 26.57 10.31
CA GLN A 167 -39.68 26.50 9.81
C GLN A 167 -38.76 27.50 10.53
N ALA A 168 -38.96 27.75 11.82
CA ALA A 168 -38.08 28.64 12.59
C ALA A 168 -36.67 28.02 12.70
N VAL A 169 -35.70 28.65 12.08
CA VAL A 169 -34.28 28.33 12.21
C VAL A 169 -33.64 29.10 13.36
N LEU A 170 -32.45 28.72 13.73
CA LEU A 170 -31.61 29.47 14.70
C LEU A 170 -31.47 30.93 14.27
N TYR A 171 -31.72 31.85 15.20
CA TYR A 171 -31.57 33.29 14.94
C TYR A 171 -31.14 34.07 16.18
N GLY A 172 -30.77 35.34 16.00
CA GLY A 172 -30.44 36.26 17.06
C GLY A 172 -29.29 35.78 17.95
N SER A 173 -29.44 35.99 19.26
CA SER A 173 -28.39 35.66 20.25
C SER A 173 -28.15 34.14 20.39
N GLU A 174 -29.13 33.28 20.13
CA GLU A 174 -28.91 31.83 20.16
C GLU A 174 -27.90 31.39 19.08
N LEU A 175 -28.10 31.91 17.87
CA LEU A 175 -27.17 31.64 16.76
C LEU A 175 -25.75 32.14 17.09
N SER A 176 -25.60 33.33 17.67
CA SER A 176 -24.29 33.88 18.05
C SER A 176 -23.55 32.99 19.06
N PHE A 177 -24.22 32.49 20.09
CA PHE A 177 -23.62 31.58 21.06
C PHE A 177 -23.28 30.22 20.47
N TRP A 178 -24.13 29.67 19.59
CA TRP A 178 -23.88 28.45 18.86
C TRP A 178 -22.69 28.58 17.94
N GLU A 179 -22.63 29.64 17.13
CA GLU A 179 -21.48 29.93 16.26
C GLU A 179 -20.17 30.12 17.04
N ARG A 180 -20.22 30.78 18.20
CA ARG A 180 -19.05 30.92 19.07
C ARG A 180 -18.54 29.57 19.57
N LEU A 181 -19.43 28.67 19.99
CA LEU A 181 -19.07 27.30 20.39
C LEU A 181 -18.45 26.52 19.23
N CYS A 182 -19.09 26.54 18.07
CA CYS A 182 -18.62 25.86 16.86
C CYS A 182 -17.27 26.42 16.41
N PHE A 183 -17.10 27.74 16.46
CA PHE A 183 -15.83 28.39 16.10
C PHE A 183 -14.71 28.02 17.05
N LYS A 184 -14.97 28.04 18.37
CA LYS A 184 -13.93 27.76 19.38
C LYS A 184 -13.35 26.34 19.24
N TYR A 185 -14.19 25.36 19.00
CA TYR A 185 -13.82 23.94 18.96
C TYR A 185 -13.75 23.34 17.53
N GLY A 186 -13.98 24.15 16.50
CA GLY A 186 -13.94 23.72 15.10
C GLY A 186 -15.11 22.81 14.70
N PHE A 187 -16.23 22.81 15.44
CA PHE A 187 -17.37 21.93 15.17
C PHE A 187 -18.06 22.25 13.86
N GLN A 188 -18.25 21.22 13.04
CA GLN A 188 -18.99 21.25 11.78
C GLN A 188 -20.01 20.11 11.76
N ASP A 189 -21.20 20.36 11.23
CA ASP A 189 -22.20 19.32 11.02
C ASP A 189 -21.71 18.34 9.95
N THR A 190 -21.47 17.10 10.36
CA THR A 190 -20.95 16.05 9.48
C THR A 190 -21.93 15.66 8.37
N TRP A 191 -23.24 15.90 8.57
CA TRP A 191 -24.25 15.69 7.55
C TRP A 191 -24.04 16.56 6.31
N CYS A 192 -23.50 17.76 6.50
CA CYS A 192 -23.20 18.70 5.44
C CYS A 192 -21.77 18.53 4.87
N SER A 193 -20.97 17.66 5.46
CA SER A 193 -19.58 17.44 5.05
C SER A 193 -19.47 16.43 3.90
N PRO A 194 -18.74 16.75 2.81
CA PRO A 194 -18.48 15.81 1.72
C PRO A 194 -17.59 14.63 2.12
N SER A 195 -16.89 14.72 3.27
CA SER A 195 -16.04 13.65 3.80
C SER A 195 -16.84 12.51 4.41
N PHE A 196 -18.13 12.72 4.66
CA PHE A 196 -19.06 11.72 5.20
C PHE A 196 -20.06 11.26 4.15
N ASN A 197 -19.97 9.99 3.78
CA ASN A 197 -20.91 9.38 2.84
C ASN A 197 -22.23 9.06 3.55
N LYS A 198 -23.36 9.51 2.99
CA LYS A 198 -24.68 9.10 3.46
C LYS A 198 -25.01 7.71 2.91
N HIS A 199 -25.44 6.81 3.78
CA HIS A 199 -25.85 5.47 3.34
C HIS A 199 -27.10 5.58 2.45
N VAL A 200 -27.18 4.76 1.39
CA VAL A 200 -28.29 4.79 0.42
C VAL A 200 -29.66 4.58 1.09
N GLU A 201 -29.71 3.78 2.15
CA GLU A 201 -30.93 3.50 2.94
C GLU A 201 -31.13 4.47 4.12
N SER A 202 -30.35 5.56 4.21
CA SER A 202 -30.46 6.53 5.29
C SER A 202 -31.71 7.38 5.13
N LEU A 203 -32.45 7.56 6.24
CA LEU A 203 -33.48 8.57 6.29
C LEU A 203 -32.87 9.98 6.22
N GLN A 204 -33.60 10.94 5.72
CA GLN A 204 -33.20 12.35 5.69
C GLN A 204 -33.44 13.04 7.04
N PHE A 205 -34.46 12.62 7.78
CA PHE A 205 -34.90 13.22 9.03
C PHE A 205 -34.80 12.21 10.17
N SER A 206 -34.43 12.69 11.35
CA SER A 206 -34.23 11.85 12.54
C SER A 206 -35.46 11.77 13.43
N ARG A 207 -36.41 12.73 13.33
CA ARG A 207 -37.66 12.77 14.13
C ARG A 207 -38.89 12.84 13.28
N SER A 208 -39.92 12.10 13.66
CA SER A 208 -41.23 12.06 13.00
C SER A 208 -42.36 12.20 14.03
N ASP A 209 -43.07 13.33 14.06
CA ASP A 209 -44.23 13.54 14.92
C ASP A 209 -45.48 12.92 14.29
N ARG A 210 -46.01 11.88 14.92
CA ARG A 210 -47.18 11.10 14.44
C ARG A 210 -48.53 11.63 14.93
N ARG A 211 -48.57 12.71 15.74
CA ARG A 211 -49.80 13.16 16.44
C ARG A 211 -50.66 14.16 15.66
N VAL A 212 -50.20 14.66 14.55
CA VAL A 212 -50.91 15.70 13.78
C VAL A 212 -51.11 15.22 12.32
N LEU A 213 -52.29 15.43 11.78
CA LEU A 213 -52.61 15.29 10.36
C LEU A 213 -51.74 16.27 9.54
N GLY A 214 -50.61 15.79 9.10
CA GLY A 214 -49.55 16.56 8.43
C GLY A 214 -48.26 16.20 9.13
N VAL A 215 -47.51 15.26 8.56
CA VAL A 215 -46.31 14.68 9.13
C VAL A 215 -45.23 15.77 9.29
N ASN A 216 -45.04 16.29 10.51
CA ASN A 216 -43.89 17.14 10.84
C ASN A 216 -42.68 16.24 11.04
N ILE A 217 -41.74 16.32 10.14
CA ILE A 217 -40.48 15.59 10.22
C ILE A 217 -39.32 16.57 10.32
N SER A 218 -38.34 16.26 11.15
CA SER A 218 -37.18 17.14 11.38
C SER A 218 -35.91 16.37 11.70
N ARG A 219 -34.75 16.95 11.36
CA ARG A 219 -33.41 16.47 11.71
C ARG A 219 -32.93 17.20 12.96
N LEU A 220 -33.20 16.66 14.13
CA LEU A 220 -32.79 17.19 15.43
C LEU A 220 -31.59 16.47 16.01
N ASP A 221 -31.44 15.17 15.69
CA ASP A 221 -30.31 14.38 16.09
C ASP A 221 -29.16 14.60 15.10
N ARG A 222 -27.99 15.01 15.62
CA ARG A 222 -26.88 15.46 14.81
C ARG A 222 -25.56 14.93 15.34
N PHE A 223 -24.54 14.96 14.47
CA PHE A 223 -23.15 14.69 14.81
C PHE A 223 -22.27 15.85 14.33
N TYR A 224 -21.67 16.53 15.27
CA TYR A 224 -20.70 17.60 15.02
C TYR A 224 -19.30 17.09 15.31
N ALA A 225 -18.35 17.49 14.50
CA ALA A 225 -16.97 17.07 14.63
C ALA A 225 -16.02 18.20 14.26
N ASP A 226 -14.83 18.20 14.87
CA ASP A 226 -13.78 19.13 14.50
C ASP A 226 -13.09 18.74 13.19
N ASP A 227 -12.14 19.56 12.74
CA ASP A 227 -11.41 19.36 11.49
C ASP A 227 -10.69 18.00 11.40
N PHE A 228 -10.27 17.44 12.54
CA PHE A 228 -9.61 16.14 12.58
C PHE A 228 -10.59 15.01 12.23
N PHE A 229 -11.73 14.93 12.91
CA PHE A 229 -12.74 13.93 12.61
C PHE A 229 -13.36 14.13 11.23
N ILE A 230 -13.50 15.38 10.78
CA ILE A 230 -13.93 15.70 9.41
C ILE A 230 -12.91 15.20 8.39
N ALA A 231 -11.61 15.36 8.66
CA ALA A 231 -10.55 14.88 7.78
C ALA A 231 -10.46 13.34 7.71
N LEU A 232 -10.75 12.66 8.83
CA LEU A 232 -10.87 11.20 8.84
C LEU A 232 -11.99 10.74 7.90
N GLY A 233 -13.09 11.49 7.90
CA GLY A 233 -14.28 11.15 7.15
C GLY A 233 -14.97 9.88 7.67
N GLY A 234 -16.01 9.46 6.98
CA GLY A 234 -16.74 8.29 7.43
C GLY A 234 -18.02 8.05 6.66
N SER A 235 -18.99 7.42 7.32
CA SER A 235 -20.36 7.27 6.82
C SER A 235 -21.37 7.62 7.91
N LEU A 236 -22.50 8.17 7.48
CA LEU A 236 -23.65 8.52 8.29
C LEU A 236 -24.87 7.74 7.84
N GLN A 237 -25.64 7.26 8.81
CA GLN A 237 -26.91 6.59 8.55
C GLN A 237 -27.91 6.92 9.64
N ILE A 238 -29.09 7.41 9.27
CA ILE A 238 -30.27 7.48 10.14
C ILE A 238 -31.13 6.24 9.83
N LEU A 239 -31.29 5.35 10.81
CA LEU A 239 -32.01 4.10 10.61
C LEU A 239 -33.51 4.34 10.55
N ALA A 240 -34.22 3.58 9.70
CA ALA A 240 -35.66 3.64 9.62
C ALA A 240 -36.31 3.25 10.95
N GLY A 241 -37.32 4.02 11.33
CA GLY A 241 -37.97 4.14 12.61
C GLY A 241 -38.15 2.89 13.46
N THR A 242 -37.92 3.08 14.74
CA THR A 242 -38.33 2.17 15.80
C THR A 242 -39.76 2.56 16.26
N THR A 243 -40.54 1.59 16.73
CA THR A 243 -41.91 1.87 17.22
C THR A 243 -41.95 2.44 18.66
N PHE A 244 -40.76 2.77 19.23
CA PHE A 244 -40.65 3.20 20.66
C PHE A 244 -40.40 4.69 20.84
N SER A 245 -39.59 5.27 19.99
CA SER A 245 -39.28 6.68 19.98
C SER A 245 -39.79 7.30 18.69
N ASP A 246 -40.17 8.55 18.72
CA ASP A 246 -40.37 9.36 17.54
C ASP A 246 -39.03 9.80 16.91
N HIS A 247 -37.90 9.45 17.57
CA HIS A 247 -36.56 9.63 17.05
C HIS A 247 -35.98 8.33 16.50
N SER A 248 -35.25 8.46 15.41
CA SER A 248 -34.51 7.39 14.73
C SER A 248 -33.02 7.42 15.12
N PRO A 249 -32.37 6.26 15.37
CA PRO A 249 -30.97 6.23 15.72
C PRO A 249 -30.10 6.79 14.60
N LEU A 250 -29.14 7.63 14.97
CA LEU A 250 -28.06 8.11 14.11
C LEU A 250 -26.82 7.26 14.33
N ILE A 251 -26.30 6.65 13.27
CA ILE A 251 -25.09 5.85 13.26
C ILE A 251 -24.00 6.61 12.52
N VAL A 252 -22.87 6.77 13.18
CA VAL A 252 -21.66 7.36 12.61
C VAL A 252 -20.57 6.30 12.59
N THR A 253 -19.99 6.05 11.44
CA THR A 253 -18.81 5.20 11.31
C THR A 253 -17.65 6.06 10.85
N LEU A 254 -16.70 6.32 11.77
CA LEU A 254 -15.46 7.02 11.45
C LEU A 254 -14.51 6.05 10.76
N LYS A 255 -13.81 6.52 9.73
CA LYS A 255 -12.73 5.74 9.14
C LYS A 255 -11.60 5.55 10.16
N LYS A 256 -10.82 4.50 9.96
CA LYS A 256 -9.64 4.21 10.77
C LYS A 256 -8.78 5.48 10.90
N VAL A 257 -8.40 5.83 12.13
CA VAL A 257 -7.25 6.72 12.35
C VAL A 257 -6.03 5.98 11.81
N GLU A 258 -5.67 6.20 10.56
CA GLU A 258 -4.37 5.75 10.09
C GLU A 258 -3.35 6.63 10.84
N LYS A 259 -2.45 6.02 11.65
CA LYS A 259 -1.21 6.67 12.04
C LYS A 259 -0.65 7.28 10.78
N GLY A 260 -0.49 8.59 10.75
CA GLY A 260 0.12 9.25 9.63
C GLY A 260 1.40 8.49 9.34
N LYS A 261 1.48 7.91 8.13
CA LYS A 261 2.61 7.07 7.73
C LYS A 261 3.87 7.85 8.09
N SER A 262 4.62 7.36 9.06
CA SER A 262 5.91 7.91 9.53
C SER A 262 6.98 7.86 8.42
N PHE A 263 6.63 7.28 7.27
CA PHE A 263 7.45 7.28 6.08
C PHE A 263 7.66 8.72 5.60
N ARG A 264 8.91 9.11 5.38
CA ARG A 264 9.28 10.43 4.87
C ARG A 264 8.39 10.77 3.69
N THR A 265 7.58 11.81 3.84
CA THR A 265 6.75 12.30 2.74
C THR A 265 7.71 12.72 1.63
N PRO A 266 7.51 12.30 0.37
CA PRO A 266 8.40 12.65 -0.72
C PRO A 266 8.62 14.16 -0.79
N ILE A 267 9.84 14.58 -1.07
CA ILE A 267 10.17 15.99 -1.28
C ILE A 267 9.42 16.44 -2.54
N PRO A 268 8.59 17.48 -2.48
CA PRO A 268 7.88 17.98 -3.65
C PRO A 268 8.86 18.37 -4.78
N SER A 269 8.57 17.93 -6.00
CA SER A 269 9.41 18.26 -7.16
C SER A 269 9.49 19.77 -7.45
N SER A 270 8.47 20.54 -7.02
CA SER A 270 8.46 22.00 -7.07
C SER A 270 9.66 22.64 -6.35
N LEU A 271 10.10 22.05 -5.23
CA LEU A 271 11.27 22.54 -4.50
C LEU A 271 12.58 22.39 -5.25
N TYR A 272 12.71 21.40 -6.14
CA TYR A 272 13.92 21.19 -6.93
C TYR A 272 14.06 22.24 -8.06
N VAL A 273 12.95 22.79 -8.53
CA VAL A 273 12.88 23.76 -9.64
C VAL A 273 12.98 25.21 -9.15
N ASP A 274 12.80 25.45 -7.85
CA ASP A 274 12.84 26.80 -7.27
C ASP A 274 14.25 27.39 -7.37
N VAL A 275 14.37 28.41 -8.23
CA VAL A 275 15.64 29.10 -8.52
C VAL A 275 16.20 29.80 -7.26
N ASN A 276 15.32 30.27 -6.36
CA ASN A 276 15.73 30.96 -5.15
C ASN A 276 16.48 30.04 -4.17
N LEU A 277 16.16 28.73 -4.18
CA LEU A 277 16.78 27.74 -3.30
C LEU A 277 18.09 27.19 -3.86
N ARG A 278 18.37 27.44 -5.17
CA ARG A 278 19.55 26.88 -5.85
C ARG A 278 20.87 27.27 -5.21
N GLY A 279 21.01 28.54 -4.81
CA GLY A 279 22.23 29.04 -4.18
C GLY A 279 22.57 28.32 -2.88
N GLU A 280 21.56 28.11 -2.00
CA GLU A 280 21.74 27.41 -0.72
C GLU A 280 22.11 25.93 -0.94
N VAL A 281 21.45 25.27 -1.89
CA VAL A 281 21.74 23.86 -2.23
C VAL A 281 23.16 23.70 -2.73
N LEU A 282 23.62 24.58 -3.62
CA LEU A 282 24.97 24.52 -4.17
C LEU A 282 26.04 24.86 -3.12
N ALA A 283 25.77 25.79 -2.19
CA ALA A 283 26.68 26.07 -1.08
C ALA A 283 26.85 24.83 -0.18
N MET A 284 25.73 24.15 0.15
CA MET A 284 25.79 22.91 0.94
C MET A 284 26.50 21.77 0.21
N TRP A 285 26.34 21.66 -1.12
CA TRP A 285 27.03 20.67 -1.92
C TRP A 285 28.54 20.89 -1.94
N LYS A 286 28.98 22.15 -2.05
CA LYS A 286 30.38 22.55 -2.10
C LYS A 286 31.05 22.67 -0.73
N ASP A 287 30.26 22.65 0.35
CA ASP A 287 30.79 22.71 1.73
C ASP A 287 31.58 21.44 2.05
N THR A 288 32.84 21.47 1.65
CA THR A 288 33.78 20.37 1.67
C THR A 288 34.81 20.52 2.78
N ASP A 289 34.39 20.82 4.00
CA ASP A 289 35.33 20.87 5.17
C ASP A 289 36.11 19.56 5.43
N VAL A 290 36.08 18.61 4.47
CA VAL A 290 36.64 17.29 4.60
C VAL A 290 37.49 16.97 3.38
N LEU A 291 38.56 17.75 3.18
CA LEU A 291 39.53 17.56 2.07
C LEU A 291 40.28 16.20 2.07
N HIS A 292 40.19 15.42 3.13
CA HIS A 292 40.85 14.11 3.27
C HIS A 292 39.96 12.90 2.94
N LEU A 293 38.69 13.08 2.59
CA LEU A 293 37.79 11.99 2.26
C LEU A 293 37.86 11.63 0.77
N MET A 294 37.53 10.37 0.45
CA MET A 294 37.26 9.91 -0.89
C MET A 294 36.16 10.76 -1.56
N VAL A 295 36.20 10.87 -2.88
CA VAL A 295 35.21 11.66 -3.65
C VAL A 295 33.79 11.12 -3.42
N CYS A 296 33.63 9.80 -3.42
CA CYS A 296 32.35 9.17 -3.18
C CYS A 296 31.79 9.45 -1.78
N ASP A 297 32.62 9.52 -0.74
CA ASP A 297 32.19 9.89 0.61
C ASP A 297 31.81 11.38 0.70
N ARG A 298 32.54 12.28 0.02
CA ARG A 298 32.16 13.70 -0.07
C ARG A 298 30.79 13.86 -0.72
N VAL A 299 30.56 13.19 -1.84
CA VAL A 299 29.26 13.20 -2.53
C VAL A 299 28.18 12.59 -1.63
N ALA A 300 28.45 11.50 -0.90
CA ALA A 300 27.50 10.91 0.02
C ALA A 300 27.12 11.87 1.16
N ASN A 301 28.08 12.58 1.73
CA ASN A 301 27.83 13.58 2.76
C ASN A 301 27.04 14.78 2.23
N ALA A 302 27.35 15.25 1.01
CA ALA A 302 26.59 16.31 0.34
C ALA A 302 25.12 15.90 0.11
N ILE A 303 24.86 14.68 -0.37
CA ILE A 303 23.54 14.12 -0.53
C ILE A 303 22.76 14.12 0.80
N VAL A 304 23.39 13.70 1.90
CA VAL A 304 22.74 13.67 3.23
C VAL A 304 22.41 15.10 3.71
N LYS A 305 23.34 16.05 3.58
CA LYS A 305 23.08 17.46 3.96
C LYS A 305 21.92 18.04 3.16
N VAL A 306 21.96 17.92 1.85
CA VAL A 306 20.93 18.44 0.93
C VAL A 306 19.58 17.76 1.16
N SER A 307 19.56 16.44 1.34
CA SER A 307 18.36 15.69 1.66
C SER A 307 17.69 16.18 2.95
N ASN A 308 18.44 16.34 4.02
CA ASN A 308 17.92 16.80 5.30
C ASN A 308 17.36 18.23 5.19
N TRP A 309 18.06 19.10 4.47
CA TRP A 309 17.61 20.47 4.22
C TRP A 309 16.29 20.50 3.44
N PHE A 310 16.17 19.77 2.32
CA PHE A 310 14.92 19.67 1.55
C PHE A 310 13.77 19.08 2.37
N ASN A 311 14.04 18.08 3.19
CA ASN A 311 13.02 17.50 4.08
C ASN A 311 12.49 18.55 5.08
N THR A 312 13.37 19.39 5.61
CA THR A 312 12.99 20.50 6.51
C THR A 312 12.15 21.54 5.77
N LYS A 313 12.61 21.99 4.59
CA LYS A 313 11.88 22.95 3.75
C LYS A 313 10.50 22.42 3.32
N ALA A 314 10.43 21.17 2.89
CA ALA A 314 9.16 20.53 2.55
C ALA A 314 8.18 20.43 3.73
N LYS A 315 8.68 20.26 4.96
CA LYS A 315 7.87 20.30 6.18
C LYS A 315 7.37 21.69 6.50
N GLU A 316 8.24 22.71 6.36
CA GLU A 316 7.87 24.13 6.55
C GLU A 316 6.81 24.57 5.55
N GLU A 317 7.00 24.31 4.24
CA GLU A 317 6.02 24.66 3.20
C GLU A 317 4.66 24.01 3.44
N ARG A 318 4.65 22.70 3.79
CA ARG A 318 3.41 22.01 4.11
C ARG A 318 2.72 22.62 5.33
N GLY A 319 3.47 22.99 6.36
CA GLY A 319 2.95 23.70 7.53
C GLY A 319 2.30 25.03 7.16
N GLN A 320 3.00 25.86 6.38
CA GLN A 320 2.48 27.14 5.89
C GLN A 320 1.24 26.97 5.00
N LEU A 321 1.27 26.00 4.10
CA LEU A 321 0.14 25.72 3.20
C LEU A 321 -1.09 25.23 3.97
N LYS A 322 -0.90 24.36 4.97
CA LYS A 322 -1.97 23.92 5.86
C LYS A 322 -2.61 25.10 6.60
N THR A 323 -1.80 26.02 7.13
CA THR A 323 -2.27 27.24 7.80
C THR A 323 -3.07 28.14 6.85
N LYS A 324 -2.58 28.36 5.63
CA LYS A 324 -3.27 29.14 4.59
C LYS A 324 -4.62 28.50 4.20
N ILE A 325 -4.67 27.17 4.07
CA ILE A 325 -5.93 26.44 3.79
C ILE A 325 -6.93 26.62 4.92
N LEU A 326 -6.49 26.47 6.18
CA LEU A 326 -7.36 26.63 7.33
C LEU A 326 -7.93 28.07 7.45
N SER A 327 -7.09 29.09 7.24
CA SER A 327 -7.54 30.49 7.24
C SER A 327 -8.53 30.78 6.12
N MET A 328 -8.31 30.25 4.92
CA MET A 328 -9.21 30.42 3.78
C MET A 328 -10.54 29.67 3.96
N LYS A 329 -10.52 28.47 4.54
CA LYS A 329 -11.75 27.75 4.91
C LYS A 329 -12.61 28.58 5.89
N ARG A 330 -11.98 29.17 6.91
CA ARG A 330 -12.68 30.08 7.85
C ARG A 330 -13.30 31.27 7.14
N ALA A 331 -12.56 31.90 6.21
CA ALA A 331 -13.10 33.01 5.41
C ALA A 331 -14.30 32.60 4.55
N VAL A 332 -14.25 31.44 3.90
CA VAL A 332 -15.39 30.91 3.12
C VAL A 332 -16.61 30.67 4.01
N ILE A 333 -16.43 30.05 5.18
CA ILE A 333 -17.54 29.80 6.12
C ILE A 333 -18.15 31.14 6.59
N SER A 334 -17.31 32.13 6.97
CA SER A 334 -17.81 33.45 7.39
C SER A 334 -18.60 34.16 6.28
N LEU A 335 -18.12 34.10 5.03
CA LEU A 335 -18.82 34.69 3.88
C LEU A 335 -20.11 33.95 3.55
N GLN A 336 -20.18 32.63 3.72
CA GLN A 336 -21.41 31.85 3.55
C GLN A 336 -22.46 32.26 4.60
N HIS A 337 -22.05 32.41 5.87
CA HIS A 337 -22.95 32.89 6.91
C HIS A 337 -23.42 34.33 6.65
N PHE A 338 -22.53 35.20 6.12
CA PHE A 338 -22.91 36.56 5.74
C PHE A 338 -23.91 36.56 4.58
N GLN A 339 -23.70 35.71 3.58
CA GLN A 339 -24.63 35.54 2.45
C GLN A 339 -26.01 35.08 2.92
N GLN A 340 -26.07 34.14 3.88
CA GLN A 340 -27.35 33.69 4.44
C GLN A 340 -28.11 34.81 5.19
N ARG A 341 -27.37 35.71 5.88
CA ARG A 341 -27.97 36.84 6.61
C ARG A 341 -28.37 38.01 5.72
N MET A 342 -27.62 38.21 4.62
CA MET A 342 -27.85 39.29 3.66
C MET A 342 -27.87 38.76 2.24
N PRO A 343 -28.93 38.02 1.84
CA PRO A 343 -29.03 37.41 0.50
C PRO A 343 -28.95 38.41 -0.65
N TRP A 344 -29.32 39.68 -0.38
CA TRP A 344 -29.33 40.78 -1.34
C TRP A 344 -27.95 41.43 -1.55
N ALA A 345 -26.97 41.14 -0.74
CA ALA A 345 -25.64 41.71 -0.83
C ALA A 345 -24.81 41.01 -1.92
N THR A 346 -24.94 41.47 -3.18
CA THR A 346 -24.27 40.89 -4.35
C THR A 346 -22.75 40.80 -4.20
N TRP A 347 -22.13 41.77 -3.50
CA TRP A 347 -20.70 41.76 -3.24
C TRP A 347 -20.25 40.56 -2.39
N VAL A 348 -21.11 40.09 -1.47
CA VAL A 348 -20.80 38.88 -0.67
C VAL A 348 -20.71 37.66 -1.54
N VAL A 349 -21.58 37.54 -2.55
CA VAL A 349 -21.55 36.41 -3.51
C VAL A 349 -20.25 36.42 -4.31
N LEU A 350 -19.80 37.62 -4.73
CA LEU A 350 -18.55 37.78 -5.47
C LEU A 350 -17.35 37.39 -4.62
N GLU A 351 -17.27 37.91 -3.38
CA GLU A 351 -16.18 37.59 -2.46
C GLU A 351 -16.19 36.12 -2.05
N LEU A 352 -17.33 35.50 -1.87
CA LEU A 352 -17.47 34.08 -1.60
C LEU A 352 -16.93 33.21 -2.75
N ASN A 353 -17.24 33.56 -3.98
CA ASN A 353 -16.72 32.85 -5.16
C ASN A 353 -15.20 33.01 -5.26
N ASN A 354 -14.69 34.23 -5.07
CA ASN A 354 -13.24 34.51 -5.05
C ASN A 354 -12.52 33.70 -3.93
N ALA A 355 -13.13 33.61 -2.74
CA ALA A 355 -12.57 32.85 -1.63
C ALA A 355 -12.59 31.33 -1.91
N LYS A 356 -13.68 30.82 -2.52
CA LYS A 356 -13.77 29.40 -2.96
C LYS A 356 -12.73 29.08 -4.02
N ASP A 357 -12.51 29.93 -5.01
CA ASP A 357 -11.48 29.74 -6.04
C ASP A 357 -10.07 29.73 -5.45
N LYS A 358 -9.78 30.66 -4.52
CA LYS A 358 -8.51 30.70 -3.80
C LYS A 358 -8.31 29.43 -2.95
N LEU A 359 -9.37 28.99 -2.26
CA LEU A 359 -9.33 27.74 -1.48
C LEU A 359 -9.08 26.54 -2.39
N GLY A 360 -9.76 26.44 -3.52
CA GLY A 360 -9.56 25.40 -4.54
C GLY A 360 -8.09 25.34 -4.97
N LYS A 361 -7.49 26.47 -5.36
CA LYS A 361 -6.07 26.53 -5.74
C LYS A 361 -5.12 26.10 -4.63
N LEU A 362 -5.40 26.46 -3.37
CA LEU A 362 -4.59 26.03 -2.23
C LEU A 362 -4.74 24.52 -1.96
N GLN A 363 -5.93 23.96 -2.14
CA GLN A 363 -6.18 22.53 -2.00
C GLN A 363 -5.53 21.72 -3.13
N ASP A 364 -5.52 22.24 -4.36
CA ASP A 364 -4.80 21.64 -5.49
C ASP A 364 -3.30 21.61 -5.23
N ASN A 365 -2.72 22.71 -4.72
CA ASN A 365 -1.33 22.76 -4.32
C ASN A 365 -1.03 21.77 -3.18
N TRP A 366 -1.92 21.66 -2.18
CA TRP A 366 -1.80 20.66 -1.13
C TRP A 366 -1.81 19.24 -1.67
N ALA A 367 -2.73 18.94 -2.59
CA ALA A 367 -2.81 17.63 -3.23
C ALA A 367 -1.54 17.30 -4.03
N GLN A 368 -0.95 18.27 -4.71
CA GLN A 368 0.34 18.12 -5.40
C GLN A 368 1.49 17.85 -4.42
N CYS A 369 1.53 18.60 -3.29
CA CYS A 369 2.57 18.45 -2.28
C CYS A 369 2.45 17.17 -1.44
N THR A 370 1.27 16.53 -1.37
CA THR A 370 0.99 15.39 -0.49
C THR A 370 0.83 14.05 -1.21
N TYR A 371 1.20 13.94 -2.48
CA TYR A 371 1.07 12.71 -3.27
C TYR A 371 -0.36 12.36 -3.75
N ASN A 372 -1.34 13.17 -3.46
CA ASN A 372 -2.66 13.07 -4.08
C ASN A 372 -2.72 13.77 -5.46
N ALA A 373 -1.56 13.94 -6.09
CA ALA A 373 -1.40 14.53 -7.44
C ALA A 373 -2.26 13.83 -8.51
N PHE A 374 -2.66 12.59 -8.28
CA PHE A 374 -3.56 11.86 -9.16
C PHE A 374 -4.97 12.44 -9.21
N ALA A 375 -5.52 12.88 -8.07
CA ALA A 375 -6.88 13.44 -8.01
C ALA A 375 -6.94 14.86 -8.62
N ALA A 376 -5.89 15.67 -8.40
CA ALA A 376 -5.79 17.01 -8.98
C ALA A 376 -5.57 16.95 -10.51
N ARG A 377 -4.79 15.99 -11.01
CA ARG A 377 -4.56 15.78 -12.43
C ARG A 377 -5.81 15.29 -13.17
N TRP A 378 -6.66 14.51 -12.49
CA TRP A 378 -7.95 14.08 -13.02
C TRP A 378 -8.88 15.26 -13.31
N ALA A 379 -8.96 16.22 -12.39
CA ALA A 379 -9.79 17.41 -12.59
C ALA A 379 -9.35 18.26 -13.82
N GLN A 380 -8.06 18.17 -14.17
CA GLN A 380 -7.51 18.91 -15.33
C GLN A 380 -7.51 18.13 -16.65
N VAL A 381 -7.53 16.81 -16.63
CA VAL A 381 -7.28 15.93 -17.79
C VAL A 381 -8.41 14.92 -18.02
N GLY A 382 -9.44 14.91 -17.19
CA GLY A 382 -10.48 13.86 -17.11
C GLY A 382 -11.25 13.58 -18.41
N ASP A 383 -11.27 14.51 -19.36
CA ASP A 383 -11.96 14.34 -20.65
C ASP A 383 -11.06 13.89 -21.81
N LYS A 384 -9.75 13.70 -21.57
CA LYS A 384 -8.83 13.25 -22.60
C LYS A 384 -8.48 11.78 -22.40
N VAL A 385 -8.76 10.94 -23.40
CA VAL A 385 -8.38 9.52 -23.46
C VAL A 385 -6.86 9.42 -23.60
N SER A 386 -6.13 9.50 -22.48
CA SER A 386 -4.68 9.46 -22.40
C SER A 386 -4.20 8.24 -21.63
N ALA A 387 -2.92 7.89 -21.73
CA ALA A 387 -2.30 6.83 -20.89
C ALA A 387 -2.52 7.07 -19.38
N ASP A 388 -2.61 8.32 -18.95
CA ASP A 388 -2.91 8.68 -17.56
C ASP A 388 -4.39 8.45 -17.19
N PHE A 389 -5.31 8.65 -18.15
CA PHE A 389 -6.72 8.25 -18.01
C PHE A 389 -6.84 6.75 -17.77
N PHE A 390 -6.17 5.90 -18.54
CA PHE A 390 -6.21 4.46 -18.37
C PHE A 390 -5.58 4.02 -17.04
N LYS A 391 -4.52 4.66 -16.60
CA LYS A 391 -3.94 4.41 -15.25
C LYS A 391 -4.89 4.77 -14.12
N PHE A 392 -5.79 5.72 -14.33
CA PHE A 392 -6.77 6.15 -13.33
C PHE A 392 -8.00 5.22 -13.31
N VAL A 393 -8.52 4.84 -14.45
CA VAL A 393 -9.77 4.05 -14.56
C VAL A 393 -9.52 2.55 -14.35
N THR A 394 -8.29 2.08 -14.57
CA THR A 394 -7.92 0.72 -14.18
C THR A 394 -7.95 0.62 -12.65
N PRO A 395 -8.78 -0.26 -12.05
CA PRO A 395 -8.82 -0.41 -10.61
C PRO A 395 -7.42 -0.71 -10.13
N LYS A 396 -6.82 0.24 -9.41
CA LYS A 396 -5.58 -0.04 -8.70
C LYS A 396 -5.89 -1.20 -7.78
N ARG A 397 -5.18 -2.32 -7.92
CA ARG A 397 -5.12 -3.30 -6.84
C ARG A 397 -4.81 -2.50 -5.59
N THR A 398 -5.80 -2.36 -4.72
CA THR A 398 -5.55 -1.82 -3.40
C THR A 398 -4.57 -2.79 -2.78
N CYS A 399 -3.28 -2.44 -2.75
CA CYS A 399 -2.33 -3.14 -1.90
C CYS A 399 -2.87 -2.96 -0.49
N ASN A 400 -3.63 -3.94 -0.03
CA ASN A 400 -4.01 -4.00 1.35
C ASN A 400 -2.70 -4.08 2.12
N GLY A 401 -2.39 -3.04 2.89
CA GLY A 401 -1.24 -3.06 3.78
C GLY A 401 -1.30 -4.32 4.65
N MET A 402 -0.18 -4.75 5.15
CA MET A 402 -0.10 -5.91 6.05
C MET A 402 -1.00 -5.67 7.25
N LYS A 403 -2.05 -6.49 7.40
CA LYS A 403 -3.03 -6.35 8.49
C LYS A 403 -2.78 -7.32 9.62
N GLN A 404 -2.16 -8.45 9.32
CA GLN A 404 -1.86 -9.52 10.25
C GLN A 404 -0.67 -10.34 9.77
N LEU A 405 0.07 -10.92 10.70
CA LEU A 405 1.12 -11.91 10.43
C LEU A 405 0.99 -13.11 11.36
N GLN A 406 1.45 -14.25 10.88
CA GLN A 406 1.54 -15.48 11.63
C GLN A 406 2.87 -15.53 12.38
N ARG A 407 2.82 -15.85 13.68
CA ARG A 407 4.00 -16.13 14.51
C ARG A 407 4.58 -17.52 14.22
N ASP A 408 5.75 -17.79 14.78
CA ASP A 408 6.42 -19.10 14.67
C ASP A 408 5.58 -20.23 15.31
N ASP A 409 4.74 -19.93 16.30
CA ASP A 409 3.82 -20.87 16.97
C ASP A 409 2.49 -21.10 16.20
N GLY A 410 2.31 -20.47 15.06
CA GLY A 410 1.10 -20.56 14.24
C GLY A 410 0.00 -19.57 14.63
N SER A 411 0.11 -18.85 15.74
CA SER A 411 -0.85 -17.81 16.14
C SER A 411 -0.73 -16.55 15.26
N ILE A 412 -1.76 -15.72 15.25
CA ILE A 412 -1.81 -14.51 14.41
C ILE A 412 -1.67 -13.27 15.28
N THR A 413 -0.85 -12.31 14.81
CA THR A 413 -0.74 -10.98 15.41
C THR A 413 -1.24 -9.90 14.45
N GLU A 414 -1.86 -8.86 15.01
CA GLU A 414 -2.25 -7.62 14.31
C GLU A 414 -1.46 -6.41 14.83
N ASP A 415 -0.56 -6.61 15.79
CA ASP A 415 0.30 -5.54 16.32
C ASP A 415 1.37 -5.15 15.29
N ALA A 416 1.40 -3.87 14.92
CA ALA A 416 2.30 -3.36 13.87
C ALA A 416 3.78 -3.46 14.28
N GLY A 417 4.11 -3.30 15.56
CA GLY A 417 5.46 -3.42 16.08
C GLY A 417 5.94 -4.86 15.97
N GLU A 418 5.14 -5.79 16.47
CA GLU A 418 5.44 -7.21 16.41
C GLU A 418 5.50 -7.74 14.97
N MET A 419 4.56 -7.33 14.09
CA MET A 419 4.61 -7.69 12.67
C MET A 419 5.91 -7.20 12.01
N ARG A 420 6.39 -6.01 12.37
CA ARG A 420 7.65 -5.46 11.87
C ARG A 420 8.85 -6.27 12.34
N ASP A 421 8.85 -6.72 13.59
CA ASP A 421 9.93 -7.54 14.15
C ASP A 421 9.96 -8.93 13.52
N ILE A 422 8.81 -9.57 13.34
CA ILE A 422 8.67 -10.85 12.61
C ILE A 422 9.20 -10.71 11.18
N ALA A 423 8.77 -9.68 10.46
CA ALA A 423 9.19 -9.45 9.09
C ALA A 423 10.70 -9.15 9.02
N THR A 424 11.25 -8.34 9.95
CA THR A 424 12.68 -8.03 10.02
C THR A 424 13.51 -9.29 10.28
N LYS A 425 13.11 -10.12 11.24
CA LYS A 425 13.76 -11.41 11.55
C LYS A 425 13.75 -12.33 10.34
N PHE A 426 12.59 -12.47 9.69
CA PHE A 426 12.44 -13.34 8.53
C PHE A 426 13.35 -12.92 7.36
N TYR A 427 13.33 -11.64 6.98
CA TYR A 427 14.13 -11.15 5.86
C TYR A 427 15.62 -11.03 6.21
N SER A 428 15.98 -10.72 7.45
CA SER A 428 17.36 -10.79 7.93
C SER A 428 17.93 -12.20 7.74
N ASN A 429 17.23 -13.23 8.20
CA ASN A 429 17.65 -14.62 8.03
C ASN A 429 17.72 -15.04 6.56
N LEU A 430 16.70 -14.64 5.76
CA LEU A 430 16.66 -14.98 4.33
C LEU A 430 17.81 -14.36 3.56
N LEU A 431 18.23 -13.13 3.87
CA LEU A 431 19.22 -12.35 3.13
C LEU A 431 20.65 -12.46 3.72
N THR A 432 20.83 -13.28 4.72
CA THR A 432 22.15 -13.63 5.27
C THR A 432 22.62 -14.94 4.66
N ALA A 433 23.79 -14.92 4.04
CA ALA A 433 24.42 -16.11 3.49
C ALA A 433 24.95 -17.01 4.61
N GLU A 434 24.82 -18.29 4.42
CA GLU A 434 25.51 -19.29 5.22
C GLU A 434 26.95 -19.46 4.72
N CYS A 435 27.87 -19.75 5.61
CA CYS A 435 29.24 -20.05 5.19
C CYS A 435 29.29 -21.40 4.45
N PHE A 436 29.83 -21.42 3.25
CA PHE A 436 30.01 -22.64 2.51
C PHE A 436 31.01 -23.60 3.19
N THR A 437 30.69 -24.87 3.22
CA THR A 437 31.57 -25.95 3.65
C THR A 437 32.62 -26.23 2.60
N LEU A 438 33.70 -26.96 2.96
CA LEU A 438 34.73 -27.37 2.00
C LEU A 438 34.14 -28.22 0.87
N ASP A 439 33.21 -29.10 1.17
CA ASP A 439 32.53 -29.94 0.20
C ASP A 439 31.67 -29.09 -0.77
N GLN A 440 30.96 -28.06 -0.26
CA GLN A 440 30.25 -27.15 -1.14
C GLN A 440 31.18 -26.37 -2.10
N LEU A 441 32.33 -25.97 -1.62
CA LEU A 441 33.35 -25.30 -2.46
C LEU A 441 33.91 -26.24 -3.53
N GLU A 442 34.04 -27.55 -3.24
CA GLU A 442 34.40 -28.54 -4.27
C GLU A 442 33.27 -28.66 -5.32
N LYS A 443 32.03 -28.77 -4.90
CA LYS A 443 30.88 -28.80 -5.82
C LYS A 443 30.74 -27.54 -6.65
N GLN A 444 31.12 -26.38 -6.11
CA GLN A 444 31.20 -25.14 -6.91
C GLN A 444 32.21 -25.27 -8.03
N ARG A 445 33.39 -25.87 -7.75
CA ARG A 445 34.42 -26.10 -8.77
C ARG A 445 33.91 -27.05 -9.85
N ASP A 446 33.17 -28.14 -9.48
CA ASP A 446 32.58 -29.05 -10.43
C ASP A 446 31.61 -28.34 -11.37
N VAL A 447 30.72 -27.49 -10.85
CA VAL A 447 29.84 -26.65 -11.65
C VAL A 447 30.60 -25.70 -12.57
N TRP A 448 31.61 -25.00 -12.07
CA TRP A 448 32.38 -24.04 -12.86
C TRP A 448 33.32 -24.69 -13.90
N GLN A 449 33.71 -25.95 -13.75
CA GLN A 449 34.48 -26.68 -14.75
C GLN A 449 33.71 -26.90 -16.06
N SER A 450 32.35 -26.93 -16.00
CA SER A 450 31.51 -27.04 -17.16
C SER A 450 31.37 -25.74 -17.97
N MET A 451 31.81 -24.60 -17.39
CA MET A 451 31.68 -23.30 -18.00
C MET A 451 32.88 -22.92 -18.87
N GLN A 452 32.63 -22.26 -19.96
CA GLN A 452 33.66 -21.72 -20.86
C GLN A 452 33.66 -20.19 -20.85
N PRO A 453 34.81 -19.55 -20.99
CA PRO A 453 34.90 -18.10 -21.13
C PRO A 453 34.15 -17.64 -22.40
N ARG A 454 33.27 -16.67 -22.24
CA ARG A 454 32.47 -16.08 -23.34
C ARG A 454 32.73 -14.57 -23.51
N VAL A 455 33.33 -13.93 -22.50
CA VAL A 455 33.66 -12.51 -22.57
C VAL A 455 34.92 -12.34 -23.42
N SER A 456 34.76 -11.73 -24.59
CA SER A 456 35.86 -11.43 -25.52
C SER A 456 36.71 -10.25 -25.05
N LEU A 457 37.89 -10.07 -25.65
CA LEU A 457 38.76 -8.90 -25.39
C LEU A 457 38.08 -7.57 -25.70
N ASN A 458 37.28 -7.52 -26.77
CA ASN A 458 36.51 -6.32 -27.12
C ASN A 458 35.43 -5.98 -26.07
N MET A 459 34.75 -6.99 -25.55
CA MET A 459 33.78 -6.83 -24.45
C MET A 459 34.52 -6.36 -23.16
N THR A 460 35.64 -6.98 -22.83
CA THR A 460 36.49 -6.58 -21.72
C THR A 460 36.84 -5.09 -21.79
N ASN A 461 37.38 -4.63 -22.92
CA ASN A 461 37.75 -3.23 -23.11
C ASN A 461 36.55 -2.28 -22.97
N ALA A 462 35.38 -2.68 -23.50
CA ALA A 462 34.16 -1.88 -23.40
C ALA A 462 33.63 -1.79 -21.96
N LEU A 463 33.73 -2.89 -21.19
CA LEU A 463 33.26 -2.95 -19.82
C LEU A 463 34.11 -2.11 -18.85
N VAL A 464 35.46 -2.09 -19.04
CA VAL A 464 36.37 -1.42 -18.11
C VAL A 464 36.83 -0.02 -18.55
N LYS A 465 36.28 0.50 -19.63
CA LYS A 465 36.64 1.86 -20.06
C LYS A 465 36.31 2.90 -18.97
N PRO A 466 37.02 4.05 -18.90
CA PRO A 466 36.72 5.12 -17.97
C PRO A 466 35.27 5.58 -18.07
N ILE A 467 34.68 5.96 -16.94
CA ILE A 467 33.29 6.43 -16.88
C ILE A 467 33.20 7.85 -17.43
N LEU A 468 32.37 8.05 -18.42
CA LEU A 468 32.11 9.35 -19.02
C LEU A 468 30.88 10.02 -18.41
N ILE A 469 30.92 11.35 -18.27
CA ILE A 469 29.79 12.13 -17.77
C ILE A 469 28.52 11.92 -18.59
N SER A 470 28.66 11.69 -19.89
CA SER A 470 27.55 11.37 -20.81
C SER A 470 26.90 10.03 -20.51
N GLU A 471 27.68 9.03 -20.09
CA GLU A 471 27.16 7.71 -19.68
C GLU A 471 26.36 7.81 -18.37
N VAL A 472 26.88 8.56 -17.40
CA VAL A 472 26.20 8.79 -16.12
C VAL A 472 24.90 9.57 -16.35
N ARG A 473 24.93 10.57 -17.25
CA ARG A 473 23.73 11.32 -17.63
C ARG A 473 22.71 10.42 -18.32
N ALA A 474 23.12 9.58 -19.24
CA ALA A 474 22.24 8.63 -19.92
C ALA A 474 21.62 7.62 -18.92
N ALA A 475 22.39 7.15 -17.94
CA ALA A 475 21.87 6.30 -16.87
C ALA A 475 20.80 7.02 -16.01
N LEU A 476 21.02 8.29 -15.67
CA LEU A 476 20.02 9.11 -14.97
C LEU A 476 18.75 9.31 -15.78
N ASP A 477 18.88 9.61 -17.07
CA ASP A 477 17.74 9.84 -17.96
C ASP A 477 16.93 8.55 -18.20
N ALA A 478 17.59 7.40 -18.20
CA ALA A 478 16.93 6.09 -18.29
C ALA A 478 16.16 5.67 -17.00
N ILE A 479 16.38 6.36 -15.87
CA ILE A 479 15.53 6.20 -14.69
C ILE A 479 14.23 6.95 -14.94
N GLY A 480 13.09 6.27 -14.90
CA GLY A 480 11.79 6.87 -15.14
C GLY A 480 11.49 8.07 -14.22
N SER A 481 10.66 8.99 -14.69
CA SER A 481 10.12 10.07 -13.86
C SER A 481 9.15 9.53 -12.83
N HIS A 482 9.10 10.16 -11.65
CA HIS A 482 8.22 9.78 -10.55
C HIS A 482 8.48 8.37 -9.96
N VAL A 483 9.69 7.85 -10.15
CA VAL A 483 10.15 6.64 -9.45
C VAL A 483 10.36 6.97 -7.98
N CYS A 484 9.91 6.07 -7.09
CA CYS A 484 10.04 6.25 -5.65
C CYS A 484 11.53 6.43 -5.27
N PRO A 485 11.89 7.51 -4.57
CA PRO A 485 13.24 7.69 -4.02
C PRO A 485 13.51 6.69 -2.90
N GLY A 486 14.77 6.46 -2.59
CA GLY A 486 15.20 5.63 -1.46
C GLY A 486 15.07 6.32 -0.11
N THR A 487 15.89 5.85 0.85
CA THR A 487 15.88 6.36 2.23
C THR A 487 16.35 7.81 2.34
N ASP A 488 17.13 8.30 1.38
CA ASP A 488 17.55 9.70 1.29
C ASP A 488 16.44 10.66 0.86
N GLY A 489 15.40 10.18 0.19
CA GLY A 489 14.26 10.96 -0.30
C GLY A 489 14.55 11.79 -1.55
N LEU A 490 15.76 11.74 -2.13
CA LEU A 490 16.12 12.46 -3.35
C LEU A 490 15.72 11.65 -4.59
N SER A 491 14.81 12.19 -5.37
CA SER A 491 14.34 11.57 -6.61
C SER A 491 15.25 11.85 -7.81
N ALA A 492 15.02 11.18 -8.94
CA ALA A 492 15.77 11.42 -10.17
C ALA A 492 15.62 12.87 -10.68
N GLU A 493 14.49 13.52 -10.39
CA GLU A 493 14.23 14.92 -10.74
C GLU A 493 15.22 15.87 -10.05
N PHE A 494 15.60 15.62 -8.79
CA PHE A 494 16.64 16.38 -8.13
C PHE A 494 17.94 16.34 -8.93
N PHE A 495 18.45 15.14 -9.23
CA PHE A 495 19.70 14.96 -9.95
C PHE A 495 19.65 15.57 -11.37
N ARG A 496 18.51 15.50 -12.07
CA ARG A 496 18.34 16.14 -13.38
C ARG A 496 18.39 17.66 -13.30
N ASN A 497 17.71 18.28 -12.31
CA ASN A 497 17.66 19.73 -12.17
C ASN A 497 18.99 20.37 -11.75
N TYR A 498 19.78 19.62 -11.01
CA TYR A 498 21.09 20.08 -10.52
C TYR A 498 22.28 19.54 -11.35
N TRP A 499 22.03 18.76 -12.40
CA TRP A 499 23.05 18.03 -13.14
C TRP A 499 24.25 18.87 -13.58
N GLU A 500 24.01 20.06 -14.11
CA GLU A 500 25.07 20.98 -14.58
C GLU A 500 26.09 21.33 -13.49
N PHE A 501 25.70 21.25 -12.24
CA PHE A 501 26.52 21.63 -11.10
C PHE A 501 27.16 20.44 -10.37
N ILE A 502 26.46 19.29 -10.35
CA ILE A 502 26.88 18.13 -9.54
C ILE A 502 27.33 16.93 -10.38
N GLY A 503 27.08 16.98 -11.70
CA GLY A 503 27.33 15.83 -12.59
C GLY A 503 28.79 15.42 -12.65
N THR A 504 29.72 16.38 -12.61
CA THR A 504 31.17 16.12 -12.61
C THR A 504 31.60 15.39 -11.33
N ASP A 505 31.10 15.85 -10.17
CA ASP A 505 31.43 15.25 -8.87
C ASP A 505 30.87 13.81 -8.78
N ILE A 506 29.63 13.60 -9.24
CA ILE A 506 29.01 12.26 -9.28
C ILE A 506 29.80 11.34 -10.22
N THR A 507 30.25 11.84 -11.37
CA THR A 507 31.04 11.04 -12.33
C THR A 507 32.38 10.63 -11.71
N ALA A 508 33.07 11.56 -11.07
CA ALA A 508 34.34 11.29 -10.38
C ALA A 508 34.13 10.28 -9.22
N ALA A 509 33.06 10.42 -8.47
CA ALA A 509 32.71 9.48 -7.40
C ALA A 509 32.40 8.08 -7.95
N PHE A 510 31.71 7.97 -9.08
CA PHE A 510 31.43 6.68 -9.73
C PHE A 510 32.67 6.03 -10.28
N GLN A 511 33.62 6.82 -10.84
CA GLN A 511 34.93 6.30 -11.27
C GLN A 511 35.69 5.75 -10.07
N GLU A 512 35.71 6.48 -8.95
CA GLU A 512 36.39 6.02 -7.74
C GLU A 512 35.76 4.72 -7.19
N VAL A 513 34.43 4.61 -7.16
CA VAL A 513 33.72 3.37 -6.78
C VAL A 513 34.06 2.24 -7.76
N PHE A 514 34.14 2.52 -9.06
CA PHE A 514 34.48 1.55 -10.08
C PHE A 514 35.89 0.99 -9.94
N ASP A 515 36.85 1.84 -9.60
CA ASP A 515 38.26 1.47 -9.47
C ASP A 515 38.56 0.78 -8.12
N THR A 516 37.91 1.25 -7.04
CA THR A 516 38.25 0.78 -5.69
C THR A 516 37.34 -0.34 -5.17
N GLY A 517 36.11 -0.46 -5.73
CA GLY A 517 35.09 -1.36 -5.19
C GLY A 517 34.44 -0.88 -3.89
N PHE A 518 34.79 0.33 -3.44
CA PHE A 518 34.19 0.92 -2.24
C PHE A 518 33.05 1.83 -2.59
N MET A 519 31.85 1.51 -2.06
CA MET A 519 30.64 2.35 -2.17
C MET A 519 30.18 2.76 -0.77
N PRO A 520 29.90 4.06 -0.53
CA PRO A 520 29.43 4.51 0.77
C PRO A 520 28.18 3.77 1.23
N SER A 521 28.14 3.35 2.50
CA SER A 521 27.03 2.58 3.06
C SER A 521 25.68 3.30 2.97
N LYS A 522 25.68 4.63 2.95
CA LYS A 522 24.47 5.45 2.73
C LYS A 522 23.85 5.23 1.35
N TRP A 523 24.65 4.93 0.33
CA TRP A 523 24.14 4.65 -1.01
C TRP A 523 23.57 3.24 -1.11
N THR A 524 24.16 2.26 -0.43
CA THR A 524 23.77 0.85 -0.46
C THR A 524 22.61 0.51 0.47
N GLU A 525 22.17 1.45 1.32
CA GLU A 525 20.99 1.25 2.18
C GLU A 525 19.74 1.01 1.34
N GLY A 526 19.00 -0.08 1.61
CA GLY A 526 17.77 -0.44 0.95
C GLY A 526 16.59 -0.48 1.91
N MET A 527 15.39 -0.20 1.39
CA MET A 527 14.15 -0.34 2.11
C MET A 527 13.29 -1.40 1.45
N ILE A 528 12.96 -2.46 2.18
CA ILE A 528 12.14 -3.56 1.69
C ILE A 528 10.67 -3.22 1.89
N TYR A 529 9.95 -3.04 0.79
CA TYR A 529 8.51 -2.88 0.72
C TYR A 529 7.85 -4.22 0.37
N LEU A 530 6.85 -4.63 1.16
CA LEU A 530 6.22 -5.94 1.03
C LEU A 530 4.94 -5.86 0.21
N ILE A 531 4.86 -6.66 -0.87
CA ILE A 531 3.69 -6.77 -1.74
C ILE A 531 3.11 -8.18 -1.63
N PRO A 532 1.80 -8.35 -1.31
CA PRO A 532 1.20 -9.67 -1.23
C PRO A 532 1.18 -10.34 -2.62
N LYS A 533 1.48 -11.64 -2.67
CA LYS A 533 1.41 -12.46 -3.89
C LYS A 533 -0.03 -12.81 -4.29
N MET A 534 -0.97 -12.70 -3.35
CA MET A 534 -2.38 -13.08 -3.49
C MET A 534 -3.29 -11.93 -3.08
N GLU A 535 -4.52 -11.91 -3.59
CA GLU A 535 -5.56 -10.99 -3.13
C GLU A 535 -6.12 -11.46 -1.77
N GLY A 536 -6.56 -10.49 -0.93
CA GLY A 536 -7.11 -10.76 0.39
C GLY A 536 -6.14 -10.51 1.53
N VAL A 537 -6.47 -11.03 2.71
CA VAL A 537 -5.65 -10.90 3.93
C VAL A 537 -4.65 -12.06 3.97
N VAL A 538 -3.38 -11.75 3.87
CA VAL A 538 -2.28 -12.72 3.83
C VAL A 538 -1.50 -12.67 5.14
N ALA A 539 -1.57 -13.74 5.94
CA ALA A 539 -0.88 -13.83 7.22
C ALA A 539 0.53 -14.45 7.12
N ASP A 540 0.76 -15.31 6.15
CA ASP A 540 2.06 -15.96 5.95
C ASP A 540 3.06 -15.01 5.27
N ILE A 541 4.17 -14.67 5.94
CA ILE A 541 5.23 -13.78 5.43
C ILE A 541 5.89 -14.32 4.15
N ARG A 542 5.92 -15.63 3.95
CA ARG A 542 6.50 -16.27 2.75
C ARG A 542 5.72 -15.95 1.48
N LYS A 543 4.44 -15.57 1.62
CA LYS A 543 3.54 -15.16 0.53
C LYS A 543 3.63 -13.67 0.18
N TRP A 544 4.66 -12.97 0.68
CA TRP A 544 4.95 -11.58 0.34
C TRP A 544 6.20 -11.49 -0.55
N ARG A 545 6.18 -10.54 -1.51
CA ARG A 545 7.35 -10.21 -2.35
C ARG A 545 8.10 -9.05 -1.73
N PRO A 546 9.41 -9.17 -1.49
CA PRO A 546 10.24 -8.06 -1.02
C PRO A 546 10.70 -7.20 -2.20
N ILE A 547 10.11 -6.03 -2.39
CA ILE A 547 10.62 -5.07 -3.36
C ILE A 547 11.55 -4.10 -2.62
N THR A 548 12.82 -4.06 -3.01
CA THR A 548 13.80 -3.17 -2.39
C THR A 548 13.76 -1.79 -3.07
N ILE A 549 13.39 -0.78 -2.32
CA ILE A 549 13.47 0.62 -2.74
C ILE A 549 14.88 1.11 -2.40
N LEU A 550 15.63 1.47 -3.44
CA LEU A 550 17.04 1.88 -3.37
C LEU A 550 17.17 3.39 -3.61
N ASN A 551 18.26 3.96 -3.12
CA ASN A 551 18.60 5.37 -3.35
C ASN A 551 18.86 5.65 -4.84
N THR A 552 18.52 6.85 -5.29
CA THR A 552 18.64 7.20 -6.72
C THR A 552 20.08 7.12 -7.18
N ILE A 553 21.03 7.56 -6.37
CA ILE A 553 22.46 7.49 -6.69
C ILE A 553 22.93 6.02 -6.91
N TYR A 554 22.47 5.09 -6.09
CA TYR A 554 22.71 3.66 -6.28
C TYR A 554 22.13 3.16 -7.61
N LYS A 555 20.87 3.53 -7.89
CA LYS A 555 20.20 3.15 -9.15
C LYS A 555 20.92 3.70 -10.37
N MET A 556 21.49 4.90 -10.29
CA MET A 556 22.27 5.50 -11.37
C MET A 556 23.52 4.67 -11.66
N TYR A 557 24.30 4.33 -10.63
CA TYR A 557 25.50 3.50 -10.79
C TYR A 557 25.15 2.09 -11.31
N ALA A 558 24.15 1.42 -10.73
CA ALA A 558 23.71 0.11 -11.19
C ALA A 558 23.15 0.13 -12.61
N LYS A 559 22.47 1.22 -13.02
CA LYS A 559 21.95 1.41 -14.38
C LYS A 559 23.08 1.63 -15.39
N LEU A 560 24.11 2.39 -14.99
CA LEU A 560 25.31 2.57 -15.81
C LEU A 560 25.98 1.22 -16.11
N LEU A 561 26.20 0.39 -15.08
CA LEU A 561 26.75 -0.96 -15.27
C LEU A 561 25.84 -1.83 -16.13
N ALA A 562 24.51 -1.76 -15.91
CA ALA A 562 23.55 -2.51 -16.72
C ALA A 562 23.60 -2.09 -18.20
N MET A 563 23.73 -0.80 -18.50
CA MET A 563 23.83 -0.29 -19.87
C MET A 563 25.12 -0.71 -20.56
N ARG A 564 26.23 -0.83 -19.81
CA ARG A 564 27.50 -1.36 -20.35
C ARG A 564 27.45 -2.85 -20.65
N LEU A 565 26.74 -3.62 -19.82
CA LEU A 565 26.62 -5.09 -19.95
C LEU A 565 25.62 -5.51 -21.02
N GLN A 566 24.49 -4.80 -21.10
CA GLN A 566 23.33 -5.18 -21.93
C GLN A 566 23.66 -5.52 -23.41
N PRO A 567 24.52 -4.80 -24.12
CA PRO A 567 24.85 -5.11 -25.53
C PRO A 567 25.51 -6.47 -25.76
N PHE A 568 26.09 -7.06 -24.71
CA PHE A 568 26.88 -8.28 -24.79
C PHE A 568 26.17 -9.50 -24.23
N LEU A 569 25.00 -9.31 -23.60
CA LEU A 569 24.31 -10.38 -22.91
C LEU A 569 23.89 -11.53 -23.83
N SER A 570 23.48 -11.21 -25.09
CA SER A 570 23.05 -12.25 -26.02
C SER A 570 24.19 -13.17 -26.47
N ASP A 571 25.45 -12.67 -26.42
CA ASP A 571 26.64 -13.46 -26.73
C ASP A 571 27.16 -14.27 -25.51
N ILE A 572 26.89 -13.76 -24.30
CA ILE A 572 27.36 -14.38 -23.05
C ILE A 572 26.37 -15.47 -22.59
N ILE A 573 25.07 -15.24 -22.74
CA ILE A 573 24.01 -16.11 -22.24
C ILE A 573 23.52 -17.08 -23.30
N HIS A 574 23.37 -18.34 -22.92
CA HIS A 574 22.90 -19.43 -23.77
C HIS A 574 21.56 -19.09 -24.47
N ASN A 575 21.37 -19.63 -25.67
CA ASN A 575 20.19 -19.36 -26.51
C ASN A 575 18.86 -19.83 -25.88
N THR A 576 18.89 -20.79 -24.98
CA THR A 576 17.74 -21.32 -24.27
C THR A 576 17.20 -20.40 -23.15
N GLN A 577 17.97 -19.37 -22.73
CA GLN A 577 17.48 -18.35 -21.80
C GLN A 577 16.85 -17.20 -22.60
N THR A 578 15.54 -16.94 -22.38
CA THR A 578 14.80 -15.90 -23.12
C THR A 578 14.43 -14.68 -22.27
N GLY A 579 14.63 -14.74 -20.95
CA GLY A 579 14.28 -13.65 -20.05
C GLY A 579 15.24 -12.47 -20.10
N PHE A 580 14.73 -11.23 -20.11
CA PHE A 580 15.50 -9.96 -20.05
C PHE A 580 16.50 -9.68 -21.17
N LEU A 581 16.52 -10.48 -22.22
CA LEU A 581 17.40 -10.34 -23.39
C LEU A 581 16.67 -9.67 -24.54
N GLN A 582 17.36 -8.84 -25.29
CA GLN A 582 16.83 -8.24 -26.52
C GLN A 582 16.66 -9.35 -27.58
N ASP A 583 15.64 -9.19 -28.42
CA ASP A 583 15.34 -10.09 -29.54
C ASP A 583 14.99 -11.53 -29.15
N ARG A 584 14.73 -11.80 -27.84
CA ARG A 584 14.19 -13.06 -27.34
C ARG A 584 12.81 -12.85 -26.74
N SER A 585 11.93 -13.82 -26.93
CA SER A 585 10.52 -13.70 -26.51
C SER A 585 10.10 -14.81 -25.55
N ILE A 586 9.25 -14.47 -24.59
CA ILE A 586 8.58 -15.46 -23.74
C ILE A 586 7.78 -16.49 -24.56
N LEU A 587 7.34 -16.11 -25.76
CA LEU A 587 6.64 -17.02 -26.67
C LEU A 587 7.53 -18.14 -27.18
N ASP A 588 8.84 -17.93 -27.28
CA ASP A 588 9.78 -18.96 -27.71
C ASP A 588 9.74 -20.16 -26.76
N ASN A 589 9.64 -19.92 -25.46
CA ASN A 589 9.48 -20.97 -24.44
C ASN A 589 8.16 -21.73 -24.59
N ILE A 590 7.07 -21.04 -24.93
CA ILE A 590 5.75 -21.64 -25.11
C ILE A 590 5.71 -22.49 -26.39
N PHE A 591 6.25 -21.96 -27.49
CA PHE A 591 6.35 -22.73 -28.76
C PHE A 591 7.26 -23.92 -28.61
N LEU A 592 8.40 -23.77 -27.92
CA LEU A 592 9.30 -24.91 -27.63
C LEU A 592 8.56 -26.03 -26.88
N PHE A 593 7.72 -25.69 -25.90
CA PHE A 593 6.92 -26.69 -25.19
C PHE A 593 5.99 -27.45 -26.13
N TRP A 594 5.25 -26.75 -26.99
CA TRP A 594 4.31 -27.37 -27.90
C TRP A 594 5.01 -28.24 -28.96
N GLU A 595 6.09 -27.73 -29.55
CA GLU A 595 6.89 -28.48 -30.52
C GLU A 595 7.54 -29.70 -29.89
N ALA A 596 8.06 -29.61 -28.66
CA ALA A 596 8.63 -30.75 -27.95
C ALA A 596 7.59 -31.86 -27.75
N VAL A 597 6.36 -31.52 -27.39
CA VAL A 597 5.26 -32.48 -27.25
C VAL A 597 4.92 -33.09 -28.59
N ALA A 598 4.78 -32.29 -29.67
CA ALA A 598 4.42 -32.76 -31.01
C ALA A 598 5.47 -33.72 -31.59
N ILE A 599 6.75 -33.33 -31.53
CA ILE A 599 7.86 -34.17 -32.03
C ILE A 599 7.93 -35.50 -31.28
N SER A 600 7.81 -35.48 -29.96
CA SER A 600 7.85 -36.69 -29.16
C SER A 600 6.67 -37.64 -29.48
N GLN A 601 5.48 -37.09 -29.68
CA GLN A 601 4.29 -37.87 -30.08
C GLN A 601 4.45 -38.47 -31.49
N GLU A 602 4.97 -37.69 -32.44
CA GLU A 602 5.21 -38.14 -33.80
C GLU A 602 6.24 -39.27 -33.85
N ARG A 603 7.32 -39.14 -33.12
CA ARG A 603 8.42 -40.13 -33.04
C ARG A 603 8.12 -41.30 -32.12
N LYS A 604 7.04 -41.21 -31.33
CA LYS A 604 6.69 -42.17 -30.26
C LYS A 604 7.84 -42.35 -29.24
N GLU A 605 8.52 -41.27 -28.93
CA GLU A 605 9.60 -41.25 -27.96
C GLU A 605 9.08 -40.86 -26.57
N GLU A 606 9.67 -41.40 -25.52
CA GLU A 606 9.35 -41.05 -24.15
C GLU A 606 10.05 -39.75 -23.81
N LEU A 607 9.28 -38.70 -23.48
CA LEU A 607 9.78 -37.40 -23.09
C LEU A 607 9.24 -36.99 -21.71
N ALA A 608 10.13 -36.62 -20.81
CA ALA A 608 9.78 -35.97 -19.55
C ALA A 608 10.03 -34.46 -19.66
N ILE A 609 9.01 -33.62 -19.41
CA ILE A 609 9.15 -32.19 -19.32
C ILE A 609 8.97 -31.82 -17.86
N LEU A 610 10.02 -31.21 -17.22
CA LEU A 610 9.97 -30.76 -15.83
C LEU A 610 9.90 -29.25 -15.79
N LEU A 611 8.90 -28.68 -15.13
CA LEU A 611 8.80 -27.26 -14.85
C LEU A 611 9.28 -27.01 -13.41
N LEU A 612 10.39 -26.33 -13.26
CA LEU A 612 11.05 -26.10 -11.98
C LEU A 612 10.72 -24.68 -11.46
N ASP A 613 10.34 -24.57 -10.18
CA ASP A 613 10.13 -23.31 -9.45
C ASP A 613 11.28 -23.10 -8.45
N PHE A 614 12.14 -22.12 -8.67
CA PHE A 614 13.19 -21.80 -7.71
C PHE A 614 12.62 -21.01 -6.54
N GLU A 615 12.87 -21.47 -5.30
CA GLU A 615 12.38 -20.78 -4.11
C GLU A 615 13.12 -19.47 -3.88
N LYS A 616 12.40 -18.32 -4.03
CA LYS A 616 12.97 -16.99 -3.82
C LYS A 616 14.28 -16.78 -4.58
N ALA A 617 14.28 -17.11 -5.85
CA ALA A 617 15.43 -17.17 -6.75
C ALA A 617 16.38 -15.96 -6.60
N TYR A 618 15.88 -14.72 -6.70
CA TYR A 618 16.68 -13.51 -6.55
C TYR A 618 17.23 -13.30 -5.13
N ASP A 619 16.47 -13.69 -4.12
CA ASP A 619 16.82 -13.45 -2.71
C ASP A 619 17.89 -14.42 -2.20
N ARG A 620 18.07 -15.57 -2.87
CA ARG A 620 19.03 -16.62 -2.50
C ARG A 620 20.34 -16.58 -3.26
N VAL A 621 20.50 -15.68 -4.24
CA VAL A 621 21.78 -15.58 -4.97
C VAL A 621 22.94 -15.27 -4.04
N ASP A 622 23.88 -16.20 -3.92
CA ASP A 622 25.12 -16.01 -3.17
C ASP A 622 26.13 -15.19 -3.99
N TRP A 623 26.73 -14.21 -3.35
CA TRP A 623 27.63 -13.28 -4.06
C TRP A 623 28.98 -13.91 -4.42
N SER A 624 29.49 -14.85 -3.62
CA SER A 624 30.74 -15.56 -3.92
C SER A 624 30.55 -16.50 -5.10
N PHE A 625 29.45 -17.24 -5.15
CA PHE A 625 29.07 -18.08 -6.27
C PHE A 625 28.86 -17.25 -7.55
N LEU A 626 28.13 -16.14 -7.47
CA LEU A 626 27.91 -15.23 -8.59
C LEU A 626 29.25 -14.69 -9.11
N ARG A 627 30.15 -14.23 -8.22
CA ARG A 627 31.47 -13.72 -8.58
C ARG A 627 32.27 -14.80 -9.30
N GLY A 628 32.38 -16.01 -8.73
CA GLY A 628 33.09 -17.12 -9.34
C GLY A 628 32.55 -17.52 -10.71
N THR A 629 31.21 -17.51 -10.86
CA THR A 629 30.54 -17.72 -12.14
C THR A 629 30.94 -16.66 -13.18
N MET A 630 30.95 -15.37 -12.81
CA MET A 630 31.36 -14.30 -13.72
C MET A 630 32.86 -14.39 -14.06
N GLU A 631 33.73 -14.80 -13.10
CA GLU A 631 35.14 -15.07 -13.35
C GLU A 631 35.33 -16.17 -14.41
N LYS A 632 34.57 -17.24 -14.32
CA LYS A 632 34.60 -18.36 -15.31
C LYS A 632 34.10 -17.96 -16.68
N LEU A 633 33.11 -17.08 -16.75
CA LEU A 633 32.66 -16.49 -18.02
C LEU A 633 33.72 -15.53 -18.64
N GLY A 634 34.78 -15.18 -17.91
CA GLY A 634 35.85 -14.34 -18.43
C GLY A 634 35.69 -12.84 -18.13
N PHE A 635 34.85 -12.44 -17.21
CA PHE A 635 34.75 -11.02 -16.81
C PHE A 635 36.05 -10.52 -16.16
N PRO A 636 36.52 -9.31 -16.52
CA PRO A 636 37.72 -8.75 -15.95
C PRO A 636 37.57 -8.38 -14.48
N ASN A 637 38.67 -8.51 -13.69
CA ASN A 637 38.63 -8.23 -12.25
C ASN A 637 38.11 -6.84 -11.88
N GLN A 638 38.45 -5.80 -12.67
CA GLN A 638 37.94 -4.45 -12.42
C GLN A 638 36.40 -4.39 -12.52
N TRP A 639 35.79 -5.12 -13.47
CA TRP A 639 34.36 -5.24 -13.58
C TRP A 639 33.75 -5.96 -12.39
N LEU A 640 34.37 -7.09 -11.96
CA LEU A 640 33.91 -7.85 -10.80
C LEU A 640 33.95 -6.99 -9.52
N THR A 641 35.00 -6.18 -9.38
CA THR A 641 35.17 -5.21 -8.28
C THR A 641 34.04 -4.15 -8.33
N ALA A 642 33.78 -3.60 -9.50
CA ALA A 642 32.70 -2.59 -9.70
C ALA A 642 31.32 -3.14 -9.38
N VAL A 643 31.02 -4.39 -9.75
CA VAL A 643 29.74 -5.07 -9.41
C VAL A 643 29.69 -5.36 -7.91
N SER A 644 30.79 -5.83 -7.31
CA SER A 644 30.83 -6.13 -5.86
C SER A 644 30.59 -4.89 -5.00
N ALA A 645 30.95 -3.69 -5.49
CA ALA A 645 30.70 -2.42 -4.79
C ALA A 645 29.20 -2.19 -4.45
N LEU A 646 28.30 -2.71 -5.27
CA LEU A 646 26.84 -2.62 -5.04
C LEU A 646 26.37 -3.40 -3.79
N TYR A 647 27.15 -4.36 -3.35
CA TYR A 647 26.79 -5.32 -2.30
C TYR A 647 27.66 -5.19 -1.05
N ASN A 648 28.89 -4.69 -1.19
CA ASN A 648 29.78 -4.43 -0.06
C ASN A 648 29.11 -3.47 0.94
N SER A 649 29.03 -3.85 2.21
CA SER A 649 28.41 -3.06 3.28
C SER A 649 26.91 -2.77 3.06
N ALA A 650 26.21 -3.59 2.27
CA ALA A 650 24.82 -3.41 1.95
C ALA A 650 23.93 -3.70 3.16
N THR A 651 23.02 -2.78 3.47
CA THR A 651 22.05 -2.90 4.56
C THR A 651 20.62 -2.78 4.04
N SER A 652 19.69 -3.36 4.79
CA SER A 652 18.27 -3.24 4.49
C SER A 652 17.45 -3.03 5.75
N ARG A 653 16.26 -2.43 5.58
CA ARG A 653 15.23 -2.27 6.60
C ARG A 653 13.89 -2.67 6.01
N VAL A 654 13.05 -3.36 6.78
CA VAL A 654 11.71 -3.72 6.33
C VAL A 654 10.73 -2.61 6.70
N LEU A 655 9.88 -2.21 5.76
CA LEU A 655 8.81 -1.23 5.97
C LEU A 655 7.50 -1.97 6.23
N VAL A 656 6.96 -1.84 7.45
CA VAL A 656 5.65 -2.39 7.83
C VAL A 656 4.81 -1.27 8.43
N ASP A 657 3.58 -1.12 7.96
CA ASP A 657 2.62 -0.10 8.40
C ASP A 657 3.19 1.34 8.43
N GLY A 658 4.08 1.66 7.47
CA GLY A 658 4.69 2.99 7.34
C GLY A 658 5.86 3.25 8.29
N GLU A 659 6.30 2.29 9.10
CA GLU A 659 7.46 2.39 9.97
C GLU A 659 8.58 1.45 9.53
N LEU A 660 9.82 1.91 9.63
CA LEU A 660 11.01 1.12 9.30
C LEU A 660 11.43 0.26 10.50
N GLY A 661 11.67 -1.02 10.25
CA GLY A 661 12.31 -1.93 11.19
C GLY A 661 13.78 -1.60 11.45
N GLN A 662 14.42 -2.40 12.29
CA GLN A 662 15.86 -2.30 12.52
C GLN A 662 16.63 -2.58 11.23
N ALA A 663 17.78 -1.90 11.06
CA ALA A 663 18.68 -2.15 9.96
C ALA A 663 19.42 -3.48 10.19
N PHE A 664 19.55 -4.27 9.12
CA PHE A 664 20.36 -5.48 9.14
C PHE A 664 21.28 -5.53 7.90
N VAL A 665 22.44 -6.14 8.06
CA VAL A 665 23.38 -6.37 6.97
C VAL A 665 22.86 -7.53 6.11
N ILE A 666 22.99 -7.39 4.80
CA ILE A 666 22.71 -8.48 3.86
C ILE A 666 24.03 -9.03 3.33
N SER A 667 24.11 -10.32 3.07
CA SER A 667 25.30 -11.01 2.55
C SER A 667 25.01 -11.92 1.36
N ARG A 668 23.76 -12.00 0.91
CA ARG A 668 23.33 -12.60 -0.35
C ARG A 668 22.15 -11.83 -0.93
N SER A 669 21.70 -12.16 -2.12
CA SER A 669 20.60 -11.57 -2.91
C SER A 669 21.08 -10.64 -4.01
N VAL A 670 20.48 -10.78 -5.18
CA VAL A 670 20.42 -9.71 -6.18
C VAL A 670 19.12 -8.94 -5.96
N ARG A 671 19.22 -7.70 -5.46
CA ARG A 671 18.09 -6.95 -4.91
C ARG A 671 16.98 -6.73 -5.93
N GLN A 672 15.76 -7.18 -5.62
CA GLN A 672 14.57 -6.88 -6.44
C GLN A 672 14.29 -5.36 -6.43
N GLY A 673 14.59 -4.68 -7.55
CA GLY A 673 14.53 -3.22 -7.69
C GLY A 673 15.85 -2.58 -8.08
N CYS A 674 16.94 -3.33 -8.11
CA CYS A 674 18.23 -2.92 -8.69
C CYS A 674 18.19 -3.09 -10.22
N PRO A 675 18.59 -2.08 -11.02
CA PRO A 675 18.58 -2.17 -12.49
C PRO A 675 19.50 -3.27 -13.07
N LEU A 676 20.56 -3.64 -12.36
CA LEU A 676 21.53 -4.67 -12.79
C LEU A 676 21.09 -6.09 -12.36
N ALA A 677 20.25 -6.22 -11.33
CA ALA A 677 19.89 -7.51 -10.72
C ALA A 677 19.36 -8.56 -11.72
N PRO A 678 18.48 -8.23 -12.70
CA PRO A 678 18.03 -9.21 -13.69
C PRO A 678 19.20 -9.83 -14.47
N PHE A 679 20.18 -9.02 -14.89
CA PHE A 679 21.32 -9.48 -15.68
C PHE A 679 22.28 -10.33 -14.84
N LEU A 680 22.43 -10.00 -13.55
CA LEU A 680 23.25 -10.84 -12.65
C LEU A 680 22.59 -12.19 -12.39
N TYR A 681 21.24 -12.24 -12.32
CA TYR A 681 20.54 -13.51 -12.19
C TYR A 681 20.72 -14.40 -13.43
N LEU A 682 20.78 -13.82 -14.64
CA LEU A 682 21.06 -14.57 -15.86
C LEU A 682 22.39 -15.33 -15.79
N MET A 683 23.40 -14.79 -15.08
CA MET A 683 24.68 -15.50 -14.88
C MET A 683 24.50 -16.79 -14.06
N ILE A 684 23.59 -16.77 -13.08
CA ILE A 684 23.25 -17.97 -12.29
C ILE A 684 22.54 -19.00 -13.18
N GLY A 685 21.57 -18.55 -14.01
CA GLY A 685 20.91 -19.39 -14.99
C GLY A 685 21.89 -19.99 -16.01
N GLU A 686 22.87 -19.20 -16.46
CA GLU A 686 23.93 -19.66 -17.36
C GLU A 686 24.80 -20.77 -16.75
N ALA A 687 25.17 -20.60 -15.46
CA ALA A 687 25.92 -21.66 -14.77
C ALA A 687 25.11 -22.95 -14.66
N PHE A 688 23.79 -22.84 -14.42
CA PHE A 688 22.89 -24.00 -14.38
C PHE A 688 22.78 -24.70 -15.72
N SER A 689 22.55 -23.95 -16.81
CA SER A 689 22.44 -24.48 -18.15
C SER A 689 23.75 -25.15 -18.59
N SER A 690 24.90 -24.46 -18.39
CA SER A 690 26.23 -25.00 -18.72
C SER A 690 26.51 -26.30 -17.97
N PHE A 691 26.09 -26.40 -16.71
CA PHE A 691 26.28 -27.62 -15.92
C PHE A 691 25.39 -28.77 -16.39
N LEU A 692 24.09 -28.51 -16.65
CA LEU A 692 23.17 -29.54 -17.13
C LEU A 692 23.55 -30.12 -18.52
N THR A 693 24.14 -29.29 -19.39
CA THR A 693 24.52 -29.68 -20.75
C THR A 693 25.94 -30.23 -20.83
N SER A 694 26.68 -30.28 -19.72
CA SER A 694 28.04 -30.77 -19.71
C SER A 694 28.16 -32.29 -19.94
N ASP A 695 29.23 -32.71 -20.61
CA ASP A 695 29.55 -34.13 -20.81
C ASP A 695 29.73 -34.90 -19.50
N THR A 696 30.15 -34.19 -18.42
CA THR A 696 30.40 -34.83 -17.12
C THR A 696 29.11 -35.33 -16.47
N VAL A 697 28.00 -34.63 -16.68
CA VAL A 697 26.67 -35.03 -16.16
C VAL A 697 25.94 -35.97 -17.09
N ASN A 698 26.21 -35.91 -18.38
CA ASN A 698 25.69 -36.79 -19.44
C ASN A 698 24.16 -36.93 -19.44
N ILE A 699 23.46 -35.80 -19.30
CA ILE A 699 22.00 -35.71 -19.42
C ILE A 699 21.60 -35.81 -20.90
N LYS A 700 20.59 -36.65 -21.20
CA LYS A 700 20.03 -36.74 -22.54
C LYS A 700 18.80 -35.86 -22.65
N GLY A 701 18.87 -34.83 -23.50
CA GLY A 701 17.80 -33.93 -23.84
C GLY A 701 16.95 -34.41 -25.01
N LEU A 702 16.08 -33.51 -25.50
CA LEU A 702 15.29 -33.74 -26.72
C LEU A 702 16.16 -33.39 -27.94
N GLN A 703 16.25 -34.37 -28.87
CA GLN A 703 16.93 -34.18 -30.17
C GLN A 703 15.96 -33.53 -31.17
N TRP A 704 16.27 -32.31 -31.61
CA TRP A 704 15.50 -31.64 -32.65
C TRP A 704 15.86 -32.12 -34.05
N PRO A 705 14.89 -32.19 -35.01
CA PRO A 705 15.15 -32.68 -36.36
C PRO A 705 16.22 -31.90 -37.15
N TRP A 706 16.38 -30.64 -36.81
CA TRP A 706 17.22 -29.70 -37.55
C TRP A 706 18.36 -29.07 -36.70
N LEU A 707 18.55 -29.51 -35.48
CA LEU A 707 19.65 -29.11 -34.61
C LEU A 707 20.60 -30.28 -34.40
N GLU A 708 21.92 -30.01 -34.43
CA GLU A 708 22.93 -31.00 -34.06
C GLU A 708 22.95 -31.27 -32.56
N GLU A 709 22.70 -30.21 -31.78
CA GLU A 709 22.70 -30.26 -30.33
C GLU A 709 21.31 -30.62 -29.77
N GLN A 710 21.31 -31.33 -28.64
CA GLN A 710 20.11 -31.62 -27.89
C GLN A 710 19.68 -30.44 -27.04
N VAL A 711 18.38 -30.18 -26.93
CA VAL A 711 17.82 -29.20 -26.01
C VAL A 711 17.52 -29.88 -24.69
N VAL A 712 18.23 -29.49 -23.65
CA VAL A 712 18.07 -29.99 -22.27
C VAL A 712 17.19 -29.07 -21.44
N ASP A 713 17.42 -27.77 -21.52
CA ASP A 713 16.71 -26.75 -20.72
C ASP A 713 16.20 -25.59 -21.58
N CYS A 714 15.23 -24.90 -21.06
CA CYS A 714 14.75 -23.62 -21.56
C CYS A 714 14.31 -22.75 -20.38
N GLN A 715 14.81 -21.53 -20.32
CA GLN A 715 14.62 -20.65 -19.16
C GLN A 715 13.95 -19.31 -19.55
N PHE A 716 13.12 -18.80 -18.67
CA PHE A 716 12.66 -17.42 -18.69
C PHE A 716 12.91 -16.82 -17.31
N ALA A 717 14.04 -16.16 -17.13
CA ALA A 717 14.58 -15.72 -15.84
C ALA A 717 14.74 -16.92 -14.88
N ASP A 718 13.92 -17.01 -13.83
CA ASP A 718 13.91 -18.08 -12.83
C ASP A 718 12.96 -19.26 -13.19
N ASP A 719 12.00 -19.05 -14.10
CA ASP A 719 11.13 -20.14 -14.59
C ASP A 719 11.94 -21.03 -15.55
N THR A 720 12.18 -22.28 -15.17
CA THR A 720 13.00 -23.23 -15.92
C THR A 720 12.20 -24.46 -16.33
N ALA A 721 12.25 -24.80 -17.61
CA ALA A 721 11.71 -26.05 -18.14
C ALA A 721 12.85 -26.96 -18.60
N LEU A 722 12.83 -28.23 -18.21
CA LEU A 722 13.77 -29.24 -18.70
C LEU A 722 13.05 -30.20 -19.67
N TYR A 723 13.69 -30.50 -20.78
CA TYR A 723 13.20 -31.39 -21.83
C TYR A 723 14.12 -32.61 -21.88
N LEU A 724 13.65 -33.75 -21.38
CA LEU A 724 14.51 -34.89 -21.03
C LEU A 724 14.04 -36.16 -21.67
N GLN A 725 14.96 -36.96 -22.21
CA GLN A 725 14.62 -38.32 -22.63
C GLN A 725 14.05 -39.11 -21.44
N GLY A 726 12.87 -39.70 -21.62
CA GLY A 726 12.07 -40.34 -20.58
C GLY A 726 12.62 -41.72 -20.19
N SER A 727 13.76 -41.76 -19.50
CA SER A 727 14.31 -42.99 -18.90
C SER A 727 14.63 -42.76 -17.42
N SER A 728 14.47 -43.81 -16.60
CA SER A 728 14.74 -43.74 -15.16
C SER A 728 16.18 -43.33 -14.86
N ASP A 729 17.13 -43.85 -15.64
CA ASP A 729 18.54 -43.55 -15.48
C ASP A 729 18.86 -42.07 -15.80
N ASN A 730 18.25 -41.51 -16.86
CA ASN A 730 18.41 -40.11 -17.20
C ASN A 730 17.80 -39.18 -16.14
N LEU A 731 16.60 -39.52 -15.66
CA LEU A 731 15.96 -38.75 -14.59
C LEU A 731 16.74 -38.78 -13.26
N SER A 732 17.39 -39.90 -12.94
CA SER A 732 18.28 -40.01 -11.78
C SER A 732 19.52 -39.13 -11.94
N ARG A 733 20.12 -39.06 -13.14
CA ARG A 733 21.22 -38.11 -13.43
C ARG A 733 20.79 -36.66 -13.31
N VAL A 734 19.61 -36.32 -13.82
CA VAL A 734 19.03 -34.97 -13.70
C VAL A 734 18.82 -34.61 -12.26
N GLN A 735 18.27 -35.52 -11.44
CA GLN A 735 18.10 -35.27 -10.00
C GLN A 735 19.43 -34.99 -9.33
N HIS A 736 20.43 -35.83 -9.58
CA HIS A 736 21.77 -35.63 -9.01
C HIS A 736 22.40 -34.29 -9.43
N ALA A 737 22.21 -33.90 -10.69
CA ALA A 737 22.73 -32.61 -11.19
C ALA A 737 22.02 -31.41 -10.53
N ILE A 738 20.69 -31.47 -10.40
CA ILE A 738 19.92 -30.43 -9.70
C ILE A 738 20.39 -30.31 -8.24
N ASP A 739 20.49 -31.44 -7.51
CA ASP A 739 20.92 -31.45 -6.11
C ASP A 739 22.35 -30.90 -5.96
N THR A 740 23.26 -31.28 -6.86
CA THR A 740 24.64 -30.78 -6.88
C THR A 740 24.68 -29.27 -7.11
N PHE A 741 23.92 -28.78 -8.11
CA PHE A 741 23.87 -27.36 -8.41
C PHE A 741 23.26 -26.54 -7.26
N CYS A 742 22.13 -27.01 -6.71
CA CYS A 742 21.47 -26.36 -5.57
C CYS A 742 22.41 -26.29 -4.34
N TYR A 743 23.12 -27.37 -4.07
CA TYR A 743 24.08 -27.45 -2.98
C TYR A 743 25.29 -26.50 -3.19
N ALA A 744 25.79 -26.44 -4.41
CA ALA A 744 26.92 -25.58 -4.81
C ALA A 744 26.56 -24.09 -4.79
N SER A 745 25.40 -23.73 -5.33
CA SER A 745 24.96 -22.34 -5.53
C SER A 745 24.22 -21.72 -4.34
N GLY A 746 23.73 -22.55 -3.40
CA GLY A 746 22.84 -22.13 -2.32
C GLY A 746 21.39 -21.86 -2.78
N THR A 747 21.06 -22.18 -4.02
CA THR A 747 19.67 -22.12 -4.54
C THR A 747 18.85 -23.32 -4.05
N ILE A 748 17.52 -23.20 -4.08
CA ILE A 748 16.61 -24.28 -3.66
C ILE A 748 15.48 -24.40 -4.68
N ILE A 749 15.18 -25.64 -5.07
CA ILE A 749 13.98 -25.96 -5.87
C ILE A 749 12.79 -26.14 -4.93
N ASN A 750 11.66 -25.52 -5.28
CA ASN A 750 10.38 -25.71 -4.62
C ASN A 750 9.63 -26.87 -5.27
N TRP A 751 9.89 -28.09 -4.82
CA TRP A 751 9.27 -29.28 -5.39
C TRP A 751 7.74 -29.31 -5.29
N ASN A 752 7.16 -28.68 -4.27
CA ASN A 752 5.69 -28.55 -4.13
C ASN A 752 5.03 -27.69 -5.21
N LYS A 753 5.80 -26.84 -5.88
CA LYS A 753 5.33 -26.04 -7.01
C LYS A 753 5.89 -26.49 -8.34
N SER A 754 6.96 -27.24 -8.31
CA SER A 754 7.51 -27.88 -9.51
C SER A 754 6.61 -29.03 -9.96
N MET A 755 6.52 -29.24 -11.25
CA MET A 755 5.63 -30.26 -11.81
C MET A 755 6.24 -30.85 -13.08
N GLY A 756 5.75 -32.04 -13.47
CA GLY A 756 6.21 -32.72 -14.65
C GLY A 756 5.09 -33.10 -15.61
N PHE A 757 5.41 -33.17 -16.89
CA PHE A 757 4.60 -33.79 -17.91
C PHE A 757 5.36 -34.98 -18.48
N TRP A 758 4.64 -36.05 -18.77
CA TRP A 758 5.18 -37.20 -19.42
C TRP A 758 4.49 -37.38 -20.77
N VAL A 759 5.26 -37.38 -21.85
CA VAL A 759 4.78 -37.66 -23.21
C VAL A 759 5.28 -39.03 -23.58
N GLY A 760 4.38 -39.95 -23.94
CA GLY A 760 4.73 -41.32 -24.32
C GLY A 760 3.75 -42.34 -23.83
N SER A 761 4.20 -43.60 -23.74
CA SER A 761 3.37 -44.75 -23.40
C SER A 761 3.14 -44.94 -21.88
N ILE A 762 3.96 -44.32 -21.04
CA ILE A 762 3.89 -44.44 -19.58
C ILE A 762 2.85 -43.45 -19.04
N VAL A 763 1.76 -44.02 -18.47
CA VAL A 763 0.66 -43.21 -17.94
C VAL A 763 0.98 -42.65 -16.56
N ASN A 764 1.68 -43.41 -15.71
CA ASN A 764 2.05 -43.04 -14.36
C ASN A 764 3.56 -43.24 -14.13
N PRO A 765 4.40 -42.25 -14.37
CA PRO A 765 5.82 -42.32 -14.10
C PRO A 765 6.09 -42.54 -12.61
N VAL A 766 6.98 -43.48 -12.29
CA VAL A 766 7.35 -43.81 -10.89
C VAL A 766 8.33 -42.82 -10.29
N TRP A 767 9.11 -42.12 -11.12
CA TRP A 767 10.12 -41.19 -10.63
C TRP A 767 9.46 -40.01 -9.89
N CYS A 768 9.94 -39.77 -8.69
CA CYS A 768 9.52 -38.66 -7.84
C CYS A 768 10.75 -38.11 -7.10
N PRO A 769 11.18 -36.88 -7.39
CA PRO A 769 12.39 -36.31 -6.79
C PRO A 769 12.25 -36.03 -5.30
N GLN A 770 11.06 -35.63 -4.85
CA GLN A 770 10.73 -35.33 -3.47
C GLN A 770 9.22 -35.35 -3.26
N GLU A 771 8.78 -35.58 -2.02
CA GLU A 771 7.38 -35.44 -1.64
C GLU A 771 6.83 -34.07 -2.01
N GLY A 772 5.64 -34.03 -2.64
CA GLY A 772 4.99 -32.82 -3.13
C GLY A 772 5.13 -32.56 -4.64
N PHE A 773 6.10 -33.20 -5.33
CA PHE A 773 6.18 -33.13 -6.79
C PHE A 773 5.01 -33.91 -7.43
N GLN A 774 4.48 -33.38 -8.54
CA GLN A 774 3.34 -33.99 -9.21
C GLN A 774 3.57 -34.12 -10.71
N TRP A 775 3.28 -35.32 -11.24
CA TRP A 775 3.08 -35.51 -12.67
C TRP A 775 1.68 -35.03 -13.05
N ILE A 776 1.61 -34.20 -14.08
CA ILE A 776 0.35 -33.67 -14.58
C ILE A 776 -0.25 -34.67 -15.57
N PRO A 777 -1.47 -35.16 -15.30
CA PRO A 777 -2.13 -36.13 -16.22
C PRO A 777 -2.50 -35.48 -17.55
N HIS A 778 -2.56 -36.26 -18.61
CA HIS A 778 -3.05 -35.83 -19.91
C HIS A 778 -4.46 -35.22 -19.81
N GLY A 779 -4.74 -34.20 -20.62
CA GLY A 779 -6.01 -33.48 -20.60
C GLY A 779 -6.14 -32.46 -19.49
N LYS A 780 -5.15 -32.32 -18.58
CA LYS A 780 -5.19 -31.33 -17.52
C LYS A 780 -4.33 -30.11 -17.88
N PRO A 781 -4.95 -28.91 -18.09
CA PRO A 781 -4.19 -27.68 -18.34
C PRO A 781 -3.55 -27.15 -17.05
N ILE A 782 -2.35 -26.59 -17.18
CA ILE A 782 -1.69 -25.78 -16.15
C ILE A 782 -1.21 -24.46 -16.72
N ARG A 783 -1.00 -23.49 -15.84
CA ARG A 783 -0.48 -22.19 -16.25
C ARG A 783 1.06 -22.21 -16.24
N TYR A 784 1.67 -21.99 -17.41
CA TYR A 784 3.11 -21.80 -17.60
C TYR A 784 3.37 -20.51 -18.38
N LEU A 785 4.21 -19.63 -17.86
CA LEU A 785 4.57 -18.33 -18.45
C LEU A 785 3.37 -17.50 -18.95
N GLY A 786 2.25 -17.59 -18.26
CA GLY A 786 1.01 -16.86 -18.57
C GLY A 786 0.03 -17.57 -19.49
N CYS A 787 0.46 -18.61 -20.19
CA CYS A 787 -0.38 -19.45 -21.07
C CYS A 787 -0.82 -20.74 -20.38
N GLN A 788 -1.88 -21.38 -20.92
CA GLN A 788 -2.25 -22.73 -20.51
C GLN A 788 -1.47 -23.73 -21.36
N VAL A 789 -0.78 -24.64 -20.72
CA VAL A 789 -0.05 -25.72 -21.37
C VAL A 789 -0.49 -27.09 -20.82
N GLY A 790 -0.33 -28.14 -21.59
CA GLY A 790 -0.66 -29.49 -21.19
C GLY A 790 -0.62 -30.45 -22.36
N ILE A 791 -0.67 -31.75 -22.10
CA ILE A 791 -0.67 -32.80 -23.13
C ILE A 791 -2.13 -33.13 -23.42
N ASN A 792 -2.55 -33.10 -24.70
CA ASN A 792 -3.90 -33.41 -25.15
C ASN A 792 -5.00 -32.58 -24.47
N ILE A 793 -4.72 -31.27 -24.23
CA ILE A 793 -5.70 -30.33 -23.73
C ILE A 793 -6.61 -29.81 -24.84
N SER A 794 -7.87 -29.49 -24.51
CA SER A 794 -8.84 -29.01 -25.51
C SER A 794 -8.56 -27.54 -25.91
N PRO A 795 -8.99 -27.10 -27.13
CA PRO A 795 -8.93 -25.70 -27.50
C PRO A 795 -9.67 -24.77 -26.53
N GLU A 796 -10.76 -25.25 -25.91
CA GLU A 796 -11.52 -24.52 -24.91
C GLU A 796 -10.69 -24.24 -23.67
N ASP A 797 -9.85 -25.18 -23.23
CA ASP A 797 -8.98 -25.02 -22.05
C ASP A 797 -7.96 -23.87 -22.23
N HIS A 798 -7.52 -23.60 -23.47
CA HIS A 798 -6.66 -22.47 -23.78
C HIS A 798 -7.40 -21.14 -23.70
N VAL A 799 -8.63 -21.09 -24.21
CA VAL A 799 -9.38 -19.84 -24.43
C VAL A 799 -10.21 -19.45 -23.20
N ALA A 800 -10.74 -20.40 -22.43
CA ALA A 800 -11.63 -20.13 -21.32
C ALA A 800 -11.04 -19.16 -20.27
N PRO A 801 -9.78 -19.29 -19.79
CA PRO A 801 -9.19 -18.35 -18.85
C PRO A 801 -9.03 -16.95 -19.42
N LEU A 802 -8.72 -16.82 -20.71
CA LEU A 802 -8.63 -15.55 -21.41
C LEU A 802 -10.00 -14.89 -21.49
N LEU A 803 -11.05 -15.62 -21.85
CA LEU A 803 -12.42 -15.11 -21.88
C LEU A 803 -12.89 -14.65 -20.50
N ILE A 804 -12.56 -15.41 -19.44
CA ILE A 804 -12.86 -15.01 -18.06
C ILE A 804 -12.13 -13.72 -17.70
N ALA A 805 -10.85 -13.58 -18.02
CA ALA A 805 -10.06 -12.38 -17.77
C ALA A 805 -10.61 -11.17 -18.53
N ILE A 806 -10.95 -11.34 -19.82
CA ILE A 806 -11.58 -10.31 -20.66
C ILE A 806 -12.93 -9.91 -20.07
N ARG A 807 -13.79 -10.86 -19.72
CA ARG A 807 -15.10 -10.58 -19.11
C ARG A 807 -14.96 -9.80 -17.80
N LYS A 808 -14.03 -10.17 -16.91
CA LYS A 808 -13.73 -9.41 -15.69
C LYS A 808 -13.31 -7.97 -15.97
N LYS A 809 -12.50 -7.74 -16.98
CA LYS A 809 -12.12 -6.39 -17.41
C LYS A 809 -13.31 -5.63 -17.99
N LEU A 810 -14.15 -6.29 -18.82
CA LEU A 810 -15.30 -5.67 -19.46
C LEU A 810 -16.42 -5.28 -18.50
N VAL A 811 -16.63 -5.99 -17.39
CA VAL A 811 -17.63 -5.63 -16.35
C VAL A 811 -17.43 -4.18 -15.89
N TYR A 812 -16.20 -3.74 -15.73
CA TYR A 812 -15.87 -2.37 -15.34
C TYR A 812 -16.30 -1.33 -16.36
N TRP A 813 -16.22 -1.67 -17.65
CA TRP A 813 -16.51 -0.75 -18.76
C TRP A 813 -17.96 -0.80 -19.22
N ASN A 814 -18.70 -1.84 -18.83
CA ASN A 814 -20.11 -1.99 -19.20
C ASN A 814 -21.03 -0.95 -18.52
N THR A 815 -20.58 -0.40 -17.38
CA THR A 815 -21.28 0.66 -16.64
C THR A 815 -20.96 2.07 -17.14
N ALA A 816 -19.89 2.23 -17.95
CA ALA A 816 -19.49 3.51 -18.51
C ALA A 816 -20.26 3.78 -19.80
N LYS A 817 -20.99 4.91 -19.87
CA LYS A 817 -21.64 5.41 -21.11
C LYS A 817 -20.56 5.89 -22.11
N LEU A 818 -19.90 4.96 -22.78
CA LEU A 818 -18.84 5.26 -23.73
C LEU A 818 -19.38 5.39 -25.15
N SER A 819 -18.84 6.37 -25.90
CA SER A 819 -19.05 6.45 -27.35
C SER A 819 -18.43 5.24 -28.07
N LEU A 820 -18.82 4.99 -29.32
CA LEU A 820 -18.24 3.91 -30.14
C LEU A 820 -16.70 4.04 -30.22
N ALA A 821 -16.20 5.25 -30.43
CA ALA A 821 -14.76 5.53 -30.48
C ALA A 821 -14.08 5.19 -29.14
N GLY A 822 -14.70 5.52 -28.00
CA GLY A 822 -14.21 5.15 -26.68
C GLY A 822 -14.17 3.64 -26.46
N ARG A 823 -15.15 2.90 -26.97
CA ARG A 823 -15.17 1.42 -26.90
C ARG A 823 -14.06 0.80 -27.74
N VAL A 824 -13.79 1.31 -28.95
CA VAL A 824 -12.69 0.86 -29.80
C VAL A 824 -11.33 1.10 -29.12
N VAL A 825 -11.12 2.27 -28.54
CA VAL A 825 -9.88 2.58 -27.81
C VAL A 825 -9.70 1.62 -26.62
N ILE A 826 -10.75 1.31 -25.87
CA ILE A 826 -10.66 0.34 -24.76
C ILE A 826 -10.40 -1.06 -25.28
N ALA A 827 -11.06 -1.49 -26.36
CA ALA A 827 -10.77 -2.79 -26.96
C ALA A 827 -9.28 -2.90 -27.31
N ASN A 828 -8.71 -1.89 -27.99
CA ASN A 828 -7.30 -1.92 -28.41
C ASN A 828 -6.29 -1.76 -27.27
N GLN A 829 -6.62 -1.09 -26.17
CA GLN A 829 -5.67 -0.78 -25.08
C GLN A 829 -5.81 -1.67 -23.84
N VAL A 830 -6.93 -2.32 -23.68
CA VAL A 830 -7.26 -3.09 -22.47
C VAL A 830 -7.47 -4.56 -22.77
N LEU A 831 -7.94 -4.92 -23.96
CA LEU A 831 -8.23 -6.30 -24.35
C LEU A 831 -7.11 -6.91 -25.20
N LEU A 832 -6.50 -6.14 -26.07
CA LEU A 832 -5.28 -6.50 -26.80
C LEU A 832 -4.05 -6.04 -26.03
#